data_ba6724378d2c309a620ad2a2dbb01a67
#
_entry.id   ba6724378d2c309a620ad2a2dbb01a67
#
_cell.length_a   1.000
_cell.length_b   1.000
_cell.length_c   1.000
_cell.angle_alpha   90.00
_cell.angle_beta   90.00
_cell.angle_gamma   90.00
#
_symmetry.space_group_name_H-M   'P 1'
#
loop_
_entity.id
_entity.type
_entity.pdbx_description
1 polymer ?
#
loop_
_entity_poly.entity_id
_entity_poly.type
_entity_poly.pdbx_seq_one_letter_code
_entity_poly.pdbx_strand_id
1 'polypeptide(L)'
;MWARLLLLLLIVTPILSKGQNAAGINTFWVKGIVSVTPGSMISNVLCINNNSGETIKGKITIISPGNWRSLADTSKLYEIGTGDTIFVPVRILPPPSEINSNTQYPVIAELREQKSDALLSASNFFASGPRIVGWHVKTLPSDVFYFKQNDQNNVFALNLQNIGNADQPVFVTIKSLSTKLCIKDSTNKNIDYAFREVLLRQNLDTTITFRVCYKEDKRNSTRIDIDNYSPKSSTDELAFTMNVRTSESKIGGNNFFSTNNNIKFKKPANIFRVNKWGASAIPVIVELNTFNIMGNLPGANLVLRGSYQIGNERSFSYFLQQNFFSFRPTIQTLRNNFFTLNYADKKFAISAGNINGIFGAGIPVGGKGFSVQYKFSQNQSFGIFATRGPGFLGAPSRFAYGAVHQIKINRDISALSLIGQVRLLNTSTVLNFVSSRVNYHRKEHNISLAGTLTSAAGNNNTTVGILAAAGYNGAYLDKRLMTSLRMAYNNSAFGNFNTERFQIINRTQFRYSKKLMLILQNNFNNNRSASTTFDFLTFNNQLFVPINYEKCRFSGGLLYNYARFGFEVVHFRGVGLDYSYFSLDENIRVFSSTRMGYNRLSNRPGTGELFTFTTFNSIQYKVLTIVARYIYGPTVSPSIYFNISQPPYPQSLYLSLQHQYQFKNQCYVIQNNVTYTVNKGARSQNAGIFSELYYYTYSNWRFKLSVGYNVSYFGNTADTLAMTTDLQKGDITQNLQVGVGIRKEFGIMIPKKFAKTRYVTITYHAFIDNNGNGIRDRDEVDLENVVVNNGDFEVITDKYGKATVLNIKSGTYPIRVFALEEIYGFYPQITDSILLDNSSVVPIPFKKAVKISGTIAVNKIINDGVPLLLDNIRITAVASDGRSYSAVTDKNGFYFLYVPSGRYTLTINDNQFGENFVLAQNNVVVDLVEGIAAISQSFVFNERPRKINKKKF
;
A
#
# COMPACT_ATOMS: atom_id res chain seq x y z
N MET A 1 33.25 -8.43 38.87
CA MET A 1 32.66 -8.01 40.17
C MET A 1 33.26 -6.71 40.67
N TRP A 2 34.54 -6.45 40.50
CA TRP A 2 35.25 -5.23 40.97
C TRP A 2 34.88 -3.94 40.18
N ALA A 3 34.54 -4.03 38.91
CA ALA A 3 34.13 -2.86 38.10
C ALA A 3 32.77 -2.28 38.48
N ARG A 4 31.88 -3.07 39.07
CA ARG A 4 30.58 -2.62 39.58
C ARG A 4 30.65 -1.95 40.95
N LEU A 5 31.68 -2.27 41.73
CA LEU A 5 31.90 -1.65 43.04
C LEU A 5 32.54 -0.26 42.90
N LEU A 6 33.36 -0.04 41.86
CA LEU A 6 33.97 1.26 41.57
C LEU A 6 32.93 2.27 41.04
N LEU A 7 31.90 1.79 40.31
CA LEU A 7 30.79 2.62 39.80
C LEU A 7 29.84 3.04 40.93
N LEU A 8 29.70 2.23 41.97
CA LEU A 8 28.86 2.55 43.14
C LEU A 8 29.55 3.56 44.11
N LEU A 9 30.84 3.62 44.13
CA LEU A 9 31.60 4.60 44.93
C LEU A 9 31.63 6.00 44.29
N LEU A 10 31.39 6.10 42.96
CA LEU A 10 31.31 7.37 42.25
C LEU A 10 29.91 8.00 42.32
N ILE A 11 28.89 7.30 42.81
CA ILE A 11 27.50 7.76 42.92
C ILE A 11 27.21 8.36 44.30
N VAL A 12 28.08 8.25 45.29
CA VAL A 12 27.80 8.58 46.70
C VAL A 12 28.61 9.80 47.19
N THR A 13 29.34 10.50 46.38
CA THR A 13 29.81 11.85 46.80
C THR A 13 28.92 12.93 46.16
N PRO A 14 27.94 13.51 46.87
CA PRO A 14 27.46 14.82 46.52
C PRO A 14 28.66 15.74 46.71
N ILE A 15 29.26 16.18 45.61
CA ILE A 15 30.15 17.33 45.63
C ILE A 15 29.25 18.52 46.03
N LEU A 16 29.09 18.72 47.34
CA LEU A 16 28.75 19.99 47.90
C LEU A 16 29.86 20.93 47.44
N SER A 17 29.65 21.70 46.38
CA SER A 17 30.51 22.79 46.02
C SER A 17 30.41 23.79 47.18
N LYS A 18 31.32 23.71 48.15
CA LYS A 18 31.50 24.74 49.15
C LYS A 18 31.94 26.00 48.37
N GLY A 19 31.05 26.91 48.15
CA GLY A 19 31.41 28.21 47.63
C GLY A 19 32.41 28.87 48.56
N GLN A 20 33.28 29.72 48.04
CA GLN A 20 34.07 30.63 48.87
C GLN A 20 33.10 31.57 49.57
N ASN A 21 32.96 31.45 50.89
CA ASN A 21 32.06 32.25 51.69
C ASN A 21 32.85 33.15 52.56
N ALA A 22 32.58 34.43 52.58
CA ALA A 22 32.95 35.32 53.67
C ALA A 22 32.27 34.85 54.95
N ALA A 23 32.91 35.05 56.11
CA ALA A 23 32.40 34.49 57.37
C ALA A 23 30.91 34.84 57.60
N GLY A 24 30.03 33.83 57.54
CA GLY A 24 28.57 33.95 57.81
C GLY A 24 27.64 34.21 56.65
N ILE A 25 28.11 34.32 55.39
CA ILE A 25 27.24 34.50 54.22
C ILE A 25 27.22 33.27 53.35
N ASN A 26 26.06 32.70 53.12
CA ASN A 26 25.88 31.52 52.31
C ASN A 26 24.96 31.75 51.11
N THR A 27 25.45 31.40 49.94
CA THR A 27 24.60 31.36 48.70
C THR A 27 24.43 29.93 48.22
N PHE A 28 23.24 29.54 47.86
CA PHE A 28 22.97 28.22 47.26
C PHE A 28 21.79 28.29 46.31
N TRP A 29 21.75 27.40 45.34
CA TRP A 29 20.66 27.27 44.40
C TRP A 29 19.64 26.21 44.85
N VAL A 30 18.34 26.51 44.66
CA VAL A 30 17.26 25.57 45.00
C VAL A 30 17.40 24.27 44.20
N LYS A 31 17.84 24.37 42.95
CA LYS A 31 18.11 23.19 42.09
C LYS A 31 19.59 23.18 41.70
N GLY A 32 20.34 22.15 42.10
CA GLY A 32 21.76 21.97 41.74
C GLY A 32 21.97 21.59 40.29
N ILE A 33 20.99 20.90 39.66
CA ILE A 33 20.97 20.54 38.24
C ILE A 33 19.61 20.88 37.67
N VAL A 34 19.56 21.51 36.49
CA VAL A 34 18.33 21.87 35.76
C VAL A 34 18.44 21.31 34.34
N SER A 35 17.45 20.50 33.92
CA SER A 35 17.35 20.05 32.55
C SER A 35 16.90 21.16 31.64
N VAL A 36 17.54 21.29 30.47
CA VAL A 36 17.30 22.37 29.51
C VAL A 36 17.00 21.81 28.15
N THR A 37 15.87 22.21 27.58
CA THR A 37 15.56 21.92 26.18
C THR A 37 15.95 23.11 25.28
N PRO A 38 16.47 22.89 24.06
CA PRO A 38 16.80 23.97 23.15
C PRO A 38 15.66 24.98 22.98
N GLY A 39 15.96 26.27 23.09
CA GLY A 39 14.98 27.33 22.98
C GLY A 39 14.07 27.55 24.21
N SER A 40 14.24 26.77 25.29
CA SER A 40 13.49 26.96 26.53
C SER A 40 14.26 27.80 27.53
N MET A 41 13.50 28.55 28.31
CA MET A 41 14.06 29.40 29.39
C MET A 41 14.33 28.54 30.62
N ILE A 42 15.53 28.66 31.15
CA ILE A 42 15.95 28.09 32.45
C ILE A 42 15.45 29.00 33.57
N SER A 43 14.75 28.41 34.53
CA SER A 43 14.35 29.12 35.76
C SER A 43 14.88 28.39 36.98
N ASN A 44 15.61 29.10 37.83
CA ASN A 44 16.07 28.63 39.12
C ASN A 44 15.97 29.73 40.15
N VAL A 45 16.09 29.40 41.41
CA VAL A 45 16.05 30.37 42.51
C VAL A 45 17.36 30.34 43.28
N LEU A 46 18.00 31.47 43.40
CA LEU A 46 19.18 31.65 44.23
C LEU A 46 18.71 32.05 45.66
N CYS A 47 19.13 31.29 46.65
CA CYS A 47 18.92 31.57 48.04
C CYS A 47 20.17 32.20 48.61
N ILE A 48 20.00 33.29 49.34
CA ILE A 48 21.09 34.00 50.01
C ILE A 48 20.72 34.12 51.49
N ASN A 49 21.53 33.49 52.36
CA ASN A 49 21.36 33.50 53.79
C ASN A 49 22.49 34.33 54.45
N ASN A 50 22.14 35.28 55.24
CA ASN A 50 23.10 36.12 55.97
C ASN A 50 23.13 35.76 57.46
N ASN A 51 24.06 34.90 57.83
CA ASN A 51 24.35 34.56 59.22
C ASN A 51 25.54 35.38 59.81
N SER A 52 25.94 36.45 59.09
CA SER A 52 26.91 37.37 59.62
C SER A 52 26.29 38.29 60.71
N GLY A 53 27.05 38.88 61.57
CA GLY A 53 26.54 39.78 62.60
C GLY A 53 26.05 41.16 62.09
N GLU A 54 26.12 41.40 60.78
CA GLU A 54 25.86 42.75 60.23
C GLU A 54 24.89 42.66 58.99
N THR A 55 24.12 43.75 58.72
CA THR A 55 23.33 43.94 57.55
C THR A 55 24.22 44.13 56.30
N ILE A 56 23.99 43.33 55.25
CA ILE A 56 24.84 43.37 54.08
C ILE A 56 24.06 44.03 52.92
N LYS A 57 24.77 44.92 52.18
CA LYS A 57 24.32 45.47 50.91
C LYS A 57 25.18 45.00 49.80
N GLY A 58 24.58 44.16 48.90
CA GLY A 58 25.33 43.51 47.85
C GLY A 58 24.61 43.49 46.49
N LYS A 59 25.41 43.27 45.45
CA LYS A 59 24.96 43.14 44.08
C LYS A 59 25.17 41.67 43.64
N ILE A 60 24.19 41.13 42.94
CA ILE A 60 24.28 39.78 42.39
C ILE A 60 24.68 39.82 40.91
N THR A 61 25.75 39.12 40.57
CA THR A 61 26.19 38.94 39.17
C THR A 61 25.99 37.48 38.78
N ILE A 62 25.30 37.28 37.67
CA ILE A 62 25.12 35.95 37.11
C ILE A 62 26.05 35.73 35.92
N ILE A 63 26.96 34.80 36.07
CA ILE A 63 27.91 34.39 35.04
C ILE A 63 27.36 33.14 34.39
N SER A 64 26.98 33.25 33.12
CA SER A 64 26.46 32.16 32.30
C SER A 64 27.44 31.83 31.17
N PRO A 65 27.44 30.60 30.66
CA PRO A 65 28.32 30.15 29.56
C PRO A 65 28.00 30.90 28.26
N GLY A 66 29.04 31.15 27.45
CA GLY A 66 28.89 31.65 26.08
C GLY A 66 27.96 32.84 25.91
N ASN A 67 27.11 32.79 24.95
CA ASN A 67 26.13 33.82 24.60
C ASN A 67 24.79 33.70 25.34
N TRP A 68 24.73 32.98 26.47
CA TRP A 68 23.53 32.81 27.23
C TRP A 68 23.08 34.13 27.88
N ARG A 69 21.81 34.47 27.68
CA ARG A 69 21.27 35.72 28.21
C ARG A 69 20.64 35.50 29.59
N SER A 70 21.23 36.14 30.61
CA SER A 70 20.58 36.26 31.91
C SER A 70 19.53 37.39 31.85
N LEU A 71 18.30 37.07 32.30
CA LEU A 71 17.19 38.03 32.46
C LEU A 71 17.13 38.56 33.90
N ALA A 72 18.10 38.25 34.74
CA ALA A 72 18.20 38.78 36.07
C ALA A 72 18.62 40.26 36.00
N ASP A 73 18.00 41.09 36.80
CA ASP A 73 18.39 42.49 36.93
C ASP A 73 19.69 42.59 37.75
N THR A 74 20.82 42.69 37.05
CA THR A 74 22.15 42.79 37.66
C THR A 74 22.43 44.17 38.29
N SER A 75 21.55 45.15 38.06
CA SER A 75 21.67 46.50 38.65
C SER A 75 20.99 46.62 40.04
N LYS A 76 20.21 45.61 40.42
CA LYS A 76 19.45 45.64 41.66
C LYS A 76 20.37 45.38 42.87
N LEU A 77 20.28 46.30 43.84
CA LEU A 77 20.95 46.14 45.15
C LEU A 77 20.03 45.38 46.10
N TYR A 78 20.57 44.45 46.81
CA TYR A 78 19.91 43.65 47.80
C TYR A 78 20.46 44.02 49.18
N GLU A 79 19.54 44.35 50.08
CA GLU A 79 19.85 44.61 51.51
C GLU A 79 19.33 43.40 52.28
N ILE A 80 20.22 42.71 52.99
CA ILE A 80 19.95 41.45 53.66
C ILE A 80 20.28 41.62 55.12
N GLY A 81 19.25 41.69 56.00
CA GLY A 81 19.43 41.78 57.44
C GLY A 81 20.12 40.58 58.07
N THR A 82 20.65 40.75 59.25
CA THR A 82 21.25 39.65 60.02
C THR A 82 20.23 38.58 60.35
N GLY A 83 20.52 37.32 59.97
CA GLY A 83 19.63 36.16 60.11
C GLY A 83 18.62 35.99 59.01
N ASP A 84 18.54 36.92 58.05
CA ASP A 84 17.54 36.88 56.95
C ASP A 84 18.01 35.96 55.81
N THR A 85 17.00 35.39 55.12
CA THR A 85 17.18 34.65 53.91
C THR A 85 16.34 35.27 52.79
N ILE A 86 16.97 35.64 51.67
CA ILE A 86 16.26 36.13 50.49
C ILE A 86 16.30 35.12 49.35
N PHE A 87 15.22 35.14 48.57
CA PHE A 87 15.06 34.28 47.40
C PHE A 87 15.03 35.12 46.12
N VAL A 88 16.03 34.91 45.25
CA VAL A 88 16.17 35.65 44.00
C VAL A 88 15.85 34.75 42.82
N PRO A 89 14.74 34.94 42.11
CA PRO A 89 14.43 34.20 40.93
C PRO A 89 15.36 34.61 39.77
N VAL A 90 16.05 33.65 39.21
CA VAL A 90 16.95 33.82 38.08
C VAL A 90 16.41 33.09 36.85
N ARG A 91 16.36 33.83 35.74
CA ARG A 91 15.93 33.29 34.44
C ARG A 91 17.04 33.49 33.42
N ILE A 92 17.34 32.44 32.67
CA ILE A 92 18.43 32.43 31.70
C ILE A 92 17.90 31.84 30.39
N LEU A 93 18.17 32.49 29.28
CA LEU A 93 17.79 32.06 27.95
C LEU A 93 19.06 31.62 27.20
N PRO A 94 19.28 30.29 27.06
CA PRO A 94 20.36 29.79 26.26
C PRO A 94 20.00 29.83 24.77
N PRO A 95 20.95 30.16 23.88
CA PRO A 95 20.73 29.98 22.44
C PRO A 95 20.49 28.50 22.10
N PRO A 96 19.54 28.14 21.21
CA PRO A 96 19.23 26.75 20.86
C PRO A 96 20.42 25.98 20.31
N SER A 97 21.31 26.65 19.59
CA SER A 97 22.51 26.10 18.96
C SER A 97 23.64 25.74 19.92
N GLU A 98 23.62 26.25 21.14
CA GLU A 98 24.69 26.06 22.12
C GLU A 98 24.44 24.93 23.14
N ILE A 99 23.21 24.35 23.14
CA ILE A 99 22.86 23.26 24.06
C ILE A 99 23.25 21.92 23.43
N ASN A 100 24.41 21.40 23.84
CA ASN A 100 24.87 20.08 23.43
C ASN A 100 24.32 18.99 24.38
N SER A 101 24.15 17.79 23.87
CA SER A 101 23.72 16.64 24.66
C SER A 101 24.76 16.25 25.70
N ASN A 102 24.29 15.85 26.88
CA ASN A 102 25.12 15.39 28.00
C ASN A 102 26.22 16.36 28.47
N THR A 103 26.18 17.61 28.01
CA THR A 103 27.10 18.65 28.48
C THR A 103 26.48 19.35 29.67
N GLN A 104 27.28 19.53 30.72
CA GLN A 104 26.91 20.33 31.90
C GLN A 104 27.48 21.72 31.75
N TYR A 105 26.62 22.70 31.77
CA TYR A 105 26.94 24.11 31.63
C TYR A 105 26.87 24.77 33.02
N PRO A 106 27.99 25.22 33.62
CA PRO A 106 27.97 25.85 34.90
C PRO A 106 27.38 27.26 34.79
N VAL A 107 26.44 27.57 35.65
CA VAL A 107 25.92 28.93 35.87
C VAL A 107 26.28 29.34 37.27
N ILE A 108 27.04 30.42 37.38
CA ILE A 108 27.60 30.90 38.67
C ILE A 108 26.86 32.17 39.07
N ALA A 109 26.49 32.27 40.34
CA ALA A 109 26.03 33.49 40.94
C ALA A 109 27.10 34.00 41.92
N GLU A 110 27.52 35.22 41.78
CA GLU A 110 28.40 35.90 42.66
C GLU A 110 27.65 37.02 43.42
N LEU A 111 27.74 37.04 44.74
CA LEU A 111 27.28 38.14 45.56
C LEU A 111 28.51 38.97 45.93
N ARG A 112 28.49 40.25 45.51
CA ARG A 112 29.59 41.19 45.77
C ARG A 112 29.12 42.34 46.64
N GLU A 113 29.94 42.81 47.53
CA GLU A 113 29.63 43.94 48.37
C GLU A 113 29.57 45.26 47.59
N GLN A 114 28.57 46.10 47.90
CA GLN A 114 28.37 47.37 47.18
C GLN A 114 29.51 48.32 47.22
N LYS A 115 30.18 48.43 48.39
CA LYS A 115 31.23 49.46 48.64
C LYS A 115 32.61 49.03 48.16
N SER A 116 33.03 47.79 48.37
CA SER A 116 34.35 47.26 48.12
C SER A 116 34.49 46.45 46.87
N ASP A 117 33.37 46.07 46.25
CA ASP A 117 33.24 45.06 45.18
C ASP A 117 33.85 43.68 45.54
N ALA A 118 34.06 43.49 46.84
CA ALA A 118 34.63 42.22 47.38
C ALA A 118 33.63 41.07 47.18
N LEU A 119 34.11 39.91 46.80
CA LEU A 119 33.27 38.73 46.69
C LEU A 119 32.88 38.20 48.07
N LEU A 120 31.57 38.29 48.39
CA LEU A 120 31.00 37.82 49.65
C LEU A 120 30.67 36.33 49.61
N SER A 121 30.08 35.87 48.55
CA SER A 121 29.77 34.43 48.36
C SER A 121 29.56 34.12 46.90
N ALA A 122 29.85 32.90 46.51
CA ALA A 122 29.57 32.40 45.17
C ALA A 122 29.00 30.97 45.20
N SER A 123 28.07 30.69 44.32
CA SER A 123 27.49 29.36 44.16
C SER A 123 27.17 29.07 42.69
N ASN A 124 27.15 27.80 42.33
CA ASN A 124 26.82 27.41 40.96
C ASN A 124 25.74 26.33 40.92
N PHE A 125 25.01 26.27 39.78
CA PHE A 125 24.23 25.11 39.38
C PHE A 125 24.64 24.69 37.98
N PHE A 126 24.27 23.48 37.59
CA PHE A 126 24.55 22.97 36.25
C PHE A 126 23.26 22.87 35.43
N ALA A 127 23.29 23.45 34.24
CA ALA A 127 22.26 23.21 33.23
C ALA A 127 22.70 22.03 32.35
N SER A 128 21.86 21.01 32.22
CA SER A 128 22.17 19.81 31.46
C SER A 128 21.17 19.65 30.31
N GLY A 129 21.66 19.53 29.10
CA GLY A 129 20.86 19.27 27.92
C GLY A 129 20.55 17.77 27.74
N PRO A 130 19.29 17.34 27.64
CA PRO A 130 18.98 15.98 27.26
C PRO A 130 19.40 15.74 25.81
N ARG A 131 19.76 14.50 25.48
CA ARG A 131 20.02 14.12 24.09
C ARG A 131 18.69 14.16 23.31
N ILE A 132 18.59 15.03 22.32
CA ILE A 132 17.49 15.11 21.39
C ILE A 132 17.94 14.58 20.05
N VAL A 133 17.26 13.55 19.58
CA VAL A 133 17.52 12.88 18.32
C VAL A 133 16.47 13.30 17.31
N GLY A 134 16.90 13.78 16.17
CA GLY A 134 16.00 14.13 15.09
C GLY A 134 16.75 14.63 13.85
N TRP A 135 16.21 14.37 12.69
CA TRP A 135 16.70 14.89 11.42
C TRP A 135 15.57 15.15 10.46
N HIS A 136 15.81 16.03 9.53
CA HIS A 136 14.94 16.30 8.40
C HIS A 136 15.53 15.71 7.12
N VAL A 137 14.68 15.11 6.29
CA VAL A 137 15.09 14.50 5.01
C VAL A 137 14.40 15.24 3.89
N LYS A 138 15.19 15.76 2.95
CA LYS A 138 14.71 16.44 1.76
C LYS A 138 15.30 15.78 0.51
N THR A 139 14.47 15.53 -0.48
CA THR A 139 14.91 15.05 -1.79
C THR A 139 15.24 16.22 -2.71
N LEU A 140 16.34 16.11 -3.43
CA LEU A 140 16.81 17.15 -4.35
C LEU A 140 16.95 16.58 -5.76
N PRO A 141 16.49 17.29 -6.80
CA PRO A 141 15.86 18.61 -6.80
C PRO A 141 14.37 18.61 -6.50
N SER A 142 13.69 17.46 -6.51
CA SER A 142 12.24 17.33 -6.27
C SER A 142 11.88 15.94 -5.75
N ASP A 143 10.60 15.69 -5.42
CA ASP A 143 10.09 14.36 -5.05
C ASP A 143 9.66 13.52 -6.27
N VAL A 144 9.68 14.10 -7.47
CA VAL A 144 9.34 13.43 -8.73
C VAL A 144 10.46 13.62 -9.73
N PHE A 145 11.03 12.53 -10.21
CA PHE A 145 12.12 12.48 -11.16
C PHE A 145 11.67 11.89 -12.48
N TYR A 146 12.14 12.45 -13.58
CA TYR A 146 11.79 12.02 -14.93
C TYR A 146 12.98 11.39 -15.64
N PHE A 147 12.78 10.21 -16.23
CA PHE A 147 13.74 9.66 -17.17
C PHE A 147 13.58 10.31 -18.55
N LYS A 148 14.66 10.74 -19.13
CA LYS A 148 14.69 11.18 -20.54
C LYS A 148 14.31 10.03 -21.46
N GLN A 149 13.86 10.31 -22.68
CA GLN A 149 13.37 9.28 -23.58
C GLN A 149 14.43 8.19 -23.87
N ASN A 150 15.66 8.60 -24.14
CA ASN A 150 16.77 7.72 -24.52
C ASN A 150 17.71 7.37 -23.37
N ASP A 151 17.51 7.95 -22.16
CA ASP A 151 18.35 7.69 -21.01
C ASP A 151 17.69 6.70 -20.04
N GLN A 152 18.48 5.75 -19.59
CA GLN A 152 18.07 4.76 -18.60
C GLN A 152 18.57 5.10 -17.18
N ASN A 153 19.30 6.19 -17.00
CA ASN A 153 19.90 6.58 -15.74
C ASN A 153 19.32 7.90 -15.23
N ASN A 154 19.23 8.02 -13.92
CA ASN A 154 18.90 9.25 -13.25
C ASN A 154 19.71 9.38 -11.94
N VAL A 155 19.86 10.60 -11.46
CA VAL A 155 20.57 10.89 -10.22
C VAL A 155 19.67 11.71 -9.32
N PHE A 156 19.57 11.34 -8.06
CA PHE A 156 18.91 12.16 -7.06
C PHE A 156 19.79 12.26 -5.81
N ALA A 157 19.57 13.29 -5.05
CA ALA A 157 20.28 13.53 -3.80
C ALA A 157 19.30 13.58 -2.63
N LEU A 158 19.75 13.07 -1.49
CA LEU A 158 19.08 13.23 -0.20
C LEU A 158 19.89 14.22 0.63
N ASN A 159 19.30 15.32 1.01
CA ASN A 159 19.82 16.22 2.00
C ASN A 159 19.28 15.82 3.37
N LEU A 160 20.18 15.52 4.28
CA LEU A 160 19.89 15.14 5.66
C LEU A 160 20.37 16.28 6.57
N GLN A 161 19.45 16.91 7.27
CA GLN A 161 19.74 17.99 8.19
C GLN A 161 19.54 17.50 9.62
N ASN A 162 20.56 17.64 10.46
CA ASN A 162 20.46 17.33 11.88
C ASN A 162 19.68 18.46 12.60
N ILE A 163 18.51 18.12 13.15
CA ILE A 163 17.70 19.05 13.97
C ILE A 163 17.78 18.69 15.46
N GLY A 164 18.62 17.71 15.82
CA GLY A 164 18.93 17.33 17.18
C GLY A 164 20.09 18.17 17.75
N ASN A 165 20.44 17.89 18.99
CA ASN A 165 21.50 18.61 19.72
C ASN A 165 22.77 17.76 19.95
N ALA A 166 22.95 16.72 19.15
CA ALA A 166 24.12 15.82 19.21
C ALA A 166 24.46 15.26 17.82
N ASP A 167 25.70 14.88 17.64
CA ASP A 167 26.12 14.05 16.52
C ASP A 167 25.39 12.71 16.58
N GLN A 168 24.84 12.27 15.44
CA GLN A 168 24.03 11.06 15.40
C GLN A 168 24.29 10.24 14.14
N PRO A 169 24.50 8.92 14.25
CA PRO A 169 24.57 8.05 13.10
C PRO A 169 23.16 7.86 12.52
N VAL A 170 23.03 8.06 11.23
CA VAL A 170 21.78 7.84 10.49
C VAL A 170 22.01 6.75 9.44
N PHE A 171 21.19 5.74 9.49
CA PHE A 171 21.19 4.64 8.54
C PHE A 171 20.17 4.91 7.45
N VAL A 172 20.66 5.17 6.24
CA VAL A 172 19.83 5.42 5.05
C VAL A 172 19.68 4.13 4.28
N THR A 173 18.45 3.70 4.13
CA THR A 173 18.08 2.51 3.37
C THR A 173 17.22 2.92 2.19
N ILE A 174 17.61 2.55 0.98
CA ILE A 174 16.85 2.79 -0.23
C ILE A 174 16.47 1.46 -0.84
N LYS A 175 15.17 1.29 -1.10
CA LYS A 175 14.64 0.07 -1.72
C LYS A 175 13.75 0.45 -2.90
N SER A 176 14.01 -0.16 -4.06
CA SER A 176 13.06 -0.09 -5.17
C SER A 176 11.80 -0.89 -4.84
N LEU A 177 10.63 -0.28 -4.99
CA LEU A 177 9.33 -0.96 -4.93
C LEU A 177 8.91 -1.52 -6.28
N SER A 178 9.71 -1.29 -7.32
CA SER A 178 9.48 -1.79 -8.67
C SER A 178 10.66 -2.63 -9.14
N THR A 179 10.40 -3.77 -9.76
CA THR A 179 11.42 -4.61 -10.40
C THR A 179 12.12 -3.92 -11.58
N LYS A 180 11.53 -2.83 -12.07
CA LYS A 180 12.04 -2.05 -13.22
C LYS A 180 12.99 -0.92 -12.82
N LEU A 181 13.06 -0.57 -11.54
CA LEU A 181 14.06 0.35 -11.02
C LEU A 181 15.22 -0.41 -10.40
N CYS A 182 16.40 0.09 -10.59
CA CYS A 182 17.61 -0.37 -9.95
C CYS A 182 18.41 0.80 -9.39
N ILE A 183 19.24 0.53 -8.41
CA ILE A 183 20.21 1.47 -7.88
C ILE A 183 21.58 1.01 -8.40
N LYS A 184 22.42 1.93 -8.83
CA LYS A 184 23.80 1.61 -9.19
C LYS A 184 24.71 1.80 -7.98
N ASP A 185 25.48 0.77 -7.66
CA ASP A 185 26.52 0.86 -6.65
C ASP A 185 27.77 1.62 -7.17
N SER A 186 28.80 1.74 -6.34
CA SER A 186 30.06 2.40 -6.71
C SER A 186 30.80 1.72 -7.88
N THR A 187 30.49 0.45 -8.16
CA THR A 187 31.05 -0.34 -9.26
C THR A 187 30.16 -0.37 -10.51
N ASN A 188 29.13 0.49 -10.58
CA ASN A 188 28.08 0.52 -11.62
C ASN A 188 27.24 -0.76 -11.75
N LYS A 189 27.30 -1.68 -10.78
CA LYS A 189 26.46 -2.87 -10.73
C LYS A 189 25.05 -2.51 -10.29
N ASN A 190 24.05 -3.15 -10.89
CA ASN A 190 22.64 -2.94 -10.55
C ASN A 190 22.28 -3.71 -9.29
N ILE A 191 21.79 -3.00 -8.29
CA ILE A 191 21.29 -3.52 -7.01
C ILE A 191 19.86 -3.01 -6.80
N ASP A 192 19.03 -3.77 -6.09
CA ASP A 192 17.65 -3.37 -5.79
C ASP A 192 17.52 -2.74 -4.40
N TYR A 193 18.61 -2.73 -3.66
CA TYR A 193 18.69 -2.24 -2.29
C TYR A 193 20.05 -1.58 -2.05
N ALA A 194 20.06 -0.35 -1.56
CA ALA A 194 21.27 0.35 -1.12
C ALA A 194 21.16 0.70 0.35
N PHE A 195 22.30 0.57 1.04
CA PHE A 195 22.45 0.91 2.45
C PHE A 195 23.64 1.86 2.60
N ARG A 196 23.45 2.94 3.35
CA ARG A 196 24.50 3.90 3.68
C ARG A 196 24.40 4.29 5.16
N GLU A 197 25.53 4.34 5.81
CA GLU A 197 25.66 4.89 7.16
C GLU A 197 26.27 6.28 7.06
N VAL A 198 25.67 7.25 7.72
CA VAL A 198 26.05 8.66 7.67
C VAL A 198 26.10 9.21 9.07
N LEU A 199 27.19 9.81 9.46
CA LEU A 199 27.28 10.57 10.70
C LEU A 199 26.81 12.00 10.43
N LEU A 200 25.64 12.35 10.94
CA LEU A 200 25.12 13.71 10.91
C LEU A 200 25.70 14.49 12.09
N ARG A 201 26.57 15.42 11.81
CA ARG A 201 27.09 16.32 12.80
C ARG A 201 26.04 17.37 13.18
N GLN A 202 26.12 17.84 14.41
CA GLN A 202 25.24 18.90 14.91
C GLN A 202 25.36 20.16 14.03
N ASN A 203 24.20 20.74 13.68
CA ASN A 203 24.08 21.97 12.85
C ASN A 203 24.68 21.89 11.44
N LEU A 204 24.97 20.68 10.93
CA LEU A 204 25.49 20.49 9.59
C LEU A 204 24.51 19.65 8.75
N ASP A 205 24.43 20.02 7.47
CA ASP A 205 23.72 19.28 6.46
C ASP A 205 24.65 18.29 5.77
N THR A 206 24.14 17.12 5.46
CA THR A 206 24.87 16.12 4.67
C THR A 206 24.04 15.73 3.45
N THR A 207 24.64 15.84 2.27
CA THR A 207 23.99 15.46 1.00
C THR A 207 24.59 14.15 0.49
N ILE A 208 23.71 13.18 0.20
CA ILE A 208 24.09 11.87 -0.33
C ILE A 208 23.45 11.71 -1.70
N THR A 209 24.26 11.39 -2.71
CA THR A 209 23.78 11.16 -4.07
C THR A 209 23.61 9.67 -4.36
N PHE A 210 22.54 9.34 -5.09
CA PHE A 210 22.23 8.01 -5.56
C PHE A 210 21.99 8.01 -7.06
N ARG A 211 22.56 7.00 -7.74
CA ARG A 211 22.31 6.76 -9.16
C ARG A 211 21.23 5.69 -9.29
N VAL A 212 20.17 6.02 -9.98
CA VAL A 212 19.04 5.13 -10.25
C VAL A 212 19.02 4.80 -11.72
N CYS A 213 18.72 3.56 -12.04
CA CYS A 213 18.59 3.10 -13.40
C CYS A 213 17.22 2.51 -13.65
N TYR A 214 16.73 2.68 -14.87
CA TYR A 214 15.58 1.99 -15.40
C TYR A 214 16.05 0.69 -16.08
N LYS A 215 15.54 -0.44 -15.64
CA LYS A 215 15.77 -1.73 -16.29
C LYS A 215 14.72 -1.92 -17.37
N GLU A 216 15.12 -1.86 -18.61
CA GLU A 216 14.30 -2.50 -19.64
C GLU A 216 14.18 -3.99 -19.32
N ASP A 217 12.95 -4.48 -19.25
CA ASP A 217 12.67 -5.89 -18.99
C ASP A 217 13.29 -6.78 -20.08
N LYS A 218 14.57 -7.07 -19.95
CA LYS A 218 15.22 -8.06 -20.81
C LYS A 218 14.89 -9.50 -20.39
N ARG A 219 14.33 -9.70 -19.19
CA ARG A 219 13.91 -11.03 -18.68
C ARG A 219 12.73 -10.84 -17.72
N ASN A 220 11.61 -11.47 -18.01
CA ASN A 220 10.48 -11.53 -17.09
C ASN A 220 10.86 -12.39 -15.88
N SER A 221 10.99 -11.75 -14.73
CA SER A 221 11.21 -12.43 -13.43
C SER A 221 9.89 -12.79 -12.73
N THR A 222 8.75 -12.33 -13.24
CA THR A 222 7.42 -12.50 -12.62
C THR A 222 6.49 -13.28 -13.54
N ARG A 223 5.62 -14.07 -12.95
CA ARG A 223 4.55 -14.77 -13.66
C ARG A 223 3.63 -13.75 -14.34
N ILE A 224 3.44 -13.91 -15.63
CA ILE A 224 2.59 -13.04 -16.44
C ILE A 224 1.14 -13.45 -16.23
N ASP A 225 0.28 -12.46 -15.97
CA ASP A 225 -1.16 -12.66 -16.07
C ASP A 225 -1.54 -12.73 -17.55
N ILE A 226 -1.70 -13.96 -18.04
CA ILE A 226 -1.98 -14.25 -19.46
C ILE A 226 -3.30 -13.62 -19.91
N ASP A 227 -4.27 -13.50 -19.01
CA ASP A 227 -5.59 -12.98 -19.36
C ASP A 227 -5.60 -11.46 -19.56
N ASN A 228 -4.73 -10.75 -18.83
CA ASN A 228 -4.59 -9.30 -18.91
C ASN A 228 -3.30 -8.87 -19.63
N TYR A 229 -2.50 -9.82 -20.11
CA TYR A 229 -1.27 -9.51 -20.80
C TYR A 229 -1.52 -8.81 -22.14
N SER A 230 -0.78 -7.77 -22.39
CA SER A 230 -0.66 -7.09 -23.68
C SER A 230 0.81 -6.77 -23.91
N PRO A 231 1.38 -7.04 -25.11
CA PRO A 231 2.72 -6.59 -25.43
C PRO A 231 2.81 -5.07 -25.19
N LYS A 232 3.83 -4.62 -24.49
CA LYS A 232 4.01 -3.19 -24.24
C LYS A 232 4.24 -2.51 -25.57
N SER A 233 3.34 -1.62 -25.94
CA SER A 233 3.60 -0.64 -26.97
C SER A 233 4.42 0.51 -26.37
N SER A 234 5.11 1.27 -27.20
CA SER A 234 5.81 2.51 -26.84
C SER A 234 4.85 3.61 -26.32
N THR A 235 3.60 3.28 -26.15
CA THR A 235 2.50 4.18 -25.79
C THR A 235 2.18 4.20 -24.29
N ASP A 236 2.89 3.44 -23.45
CA ASP A 236 2.55 3.33 -22.02
C ASP A 236 3.47 4.22 -21.17
N GLU A 237 2.87 5.15 -20.45
CA GLU A 237 3.54 5.87 -19.37
C GLU A 237 3.93 4.89 -18.26
N LEU A 238 5.18 5.00 -17.79
CA LEU A 238 5.70 4.17 -16.70
C LEU A 238 5.95 5.05 -15.49
N ALA A 239 5.27 4.75 -14.39
CA ALA A 239 5.49 5.36 -13.10
C ALA A 239 6.02 4.33 -12.10
N PHE A 240 7.05 4.69 -11.35
CA PHE A 240 7.74 3.82 -10.39
C PHE A 240 7.90 4.53 -9.07
N THR A 241 7.97 3.75 -8.00
CA THR A 241 8.19 4.29 -6.66
C THR A 241 9.42 3.64 -6.03
N MET A 242 10.22 4.46 -5.38
CA MET A 242 11.34 4.04 -4.56
C MET A 242 11.09 4.46 -3.12
N ASN A 243 11.31 3.56 -2.19
CA ASN A 243 11.17 3.83 -0.77
C ASN A 243 12.51 4.20 -0.17
N VAL A 244 12.55 5.32 0.54
CA VAL A 244 13.70 5.81 1.29
C VAL A 244 13.35 5.78 2.77
N ARG A 245 14.04 4.96 3.51
CA ARG A 245 13.91 4.88 4.96
C ARG A 245 15.19 5.38 5.62
N THR A 246 15.06 6.29 6.56
CA THR A 246 16.16 6.69 7.44
C THR A 246 15.85 6.29 8.88
N SER A 247 16.83 5.80 9.62
CA SER A 247 16.65 5.35 11.00
C SER A 247 17.92 5.54 11.82
N GLU A 248 17.79 5.71 13.12
CA GLU A 248 18.91 5.80 14.08
C GLU A 248 19.61 4.44 14.29
N SER A 249 18.94 3.34 13.97
CA SER A 249 19.47 1.98 14.17
C SER A 249 19.38 1.14 12.92
N LYS A 250 20.39 0.30 12.68
CA LYS A 250 20.40 -0.76 11.64
C LYS A 250 19.21 -1.72 11.78
N ILE A 251 18.85 -2.03 13.02
CA ILE A 251 17.78 -2.97 13.39
C ILE A 251 16.61 -2.13 13.88
N GLY A 252 15.62 -1.91 13.03
CA GLY A 252 14.45 -1.09 13.38
C GLY A 252 13.75 -1.56 14.66
N GLY A 253 13.97 -0.88 15.77
CA GLY A 253 13.28 -1.03 17.05
C GLY A 253 12.14 0.00 17.18
N ASN A 254 11.20 -0.23 18.10
CA ASN A 254 10.02 0.64 18.30
C ASN A 254 10.36 2.00 18.94
N ASN A 255 11.57 2.18 19.46
CA ASN A 255 11.97 3.34 20.26
C ASN A 255 13.00 4.26 19.58
N PHE A 256 13.21 4.08 18.27
CA PHE A 256 14.18 4.89 17.52
C PHE A 256 13.49 5.83 16.55
N PHE A 257 14.06 7.01 16.41
CA PHE A 257 13.61 7.97 15.41
C PHE A 257 13.80 7.37 14.00
N SER A 258 12.78 7.43 13.17
CA SER A 258 12.83 6.96 11.79
C SER A 258 11.86 7.72 10.90
N THR A 259 12.27 8.02 9.68
CA THR A 259 11.41 8.60 8.64
C THR A 259 11.30 7.65 7.46
N ASN A 260 10.20 7.75 6.72
CA ASN A 260 9.93 6.92 5.57
C ASN A 260 9.32 7.77 4.46
N ASN A 261 10.05 7.97 3.39
CA ASN A 261 9.68 8.81 2.25
C ASN A 261 9.59 7.97 0.98
N ASN A 262 8.63 8.30 0.12
CA ASN A 262 8.48 7.67 -1.18
C ASN A 262 8.85 8.67 -2.29
N ILE A 263 9.82 8.31 -3.10
CA ILE A 263 10.27 9.08 -4.26
C ILE A 263 9.64 8.49 -5.51
N LYS A 264 9.07 9.33 -6.35
CA LYS A 264 8.43 8.91 -7.60
C LYS A 264 9.38 9.12 -8.78
N PHE A 265 9.49 8.10 -9.62
CA PHE A 265 10.21 8.16 -10.90
C PHE A 265 9.21 7.93 -12.01
N LYS A 266 9.25 8.78 -13.05
CA LYS A 266 8.36 8.69 -14.20
C LYS A 266 9.19 8.57 -15.48
N LYS A 267 8.72 7.74 -16.41
CA LYS A 267 9.20 7.68 -17.79
C LYS A 267 8.00 7.91 -18.69
N PRO A 268 7.70 9.17 -19.03
CA PRO A 268 6.59 9.48 -19.93
C PRO A 268 6.84 8.89 -21.32
N ALA A 269 5.78 8.50 -22.01
CA ALA A 269 5.84 8.06 -23.39
C ALA A 269 5.74 9.24 -24.33
N ASN A 270 6.33 9.13 -25.53
CA ASN A 270 6.16 10.15 -26.57
C ASN A 270 4.82 10.05 -27.28
N ILE A 271 4.18 8.87 -27.25
CA ILE A 271 2.83 8.63 -27.72
C ILE A 271 2.02 8.03 -26.58
N PHE A 272 0.97 8.71 -26.16
CA PHE A 272 0.08 8.26 -25.09
C PHE A 272 -1.31 8.02 -25.64
N ARG A 273 -1.92 6.89 -25.31
CA ARG A 273 -3.28 6.55 -25.72
C ARG A 273 -4.20 6.52 -24.51
N VAL A 274 -5.07 7.53 -24.39
CA VAL A 274 -6.02 7.66 -23.26
C VAL A 274 -7.01 6.50 -23.23
N ASN A 275 -7.44 6.03 -24.38
CA ASN A 275 -8.37 4.92 -24.48
C ASN A 275 -7.83 3.83 -25.43
N LYS A 276 -7.58 2.63 -24.87
CA LYS A 276 -7.08 1.46 -25.61
C LYS A 276 -8.00 1.06 -26.80
N TRP A 277 -9.29 1.31 -26.67
CA TRP A 277 -10.31 0.78 -27.58
C TRP A 277 -10.70 1.75 -28.70
N GLY A 278 -10.17 2.95 -28.68
CA GLY A 278 -10.57 4.02 -29.59
C GLY A 278 -11.61 4.95 -28.96
N ALA A 279 -11.91 6.00 -29.70
CA ALA A 279 -12.84 7.03 -29.27
C ALA A 279 -14.29 6.47 -29.23
N SER A 280 -15.00 6.69 -28.12
CA SER A 280 -16.43 6.31 -27.96
C SER A 280 -16.74 4.86 -28.31
N ALA A 281 -15.88 3.94 -27.95
CA ALA A 281 -16.06 2.54 -28.28
C ALA A 281 -16.47 1.73 -27.04
N ILE A 282 -17.41 0.83 -27.19
CA ILE A 282 -17.73 -0.19 -26.21
C ILE A 282 -16.67 -1.28 -26.33
N PRO A 283 -15.87 -1.55 -25.29
CA PRO A 283 -14.88 -2.62 -25.34
C PRO A 283 -15.56 -3.99 -25.54
N VAL A 284 -15.09 -4.75 -26.50
CA VAL A 284 -15.57 -6.11 -26.79
C VAL A 284 -14.40 -7.05 -26.86
N ILE A 285 -14.46 -8.11 -26.10
CA ILE A 285 -13.52 -9.23 -26.15
C ILE A 285 -14.28 -10.44 -26.66
N VAL A 286 -13.87 -10.96 -27.81
CA VAL A 286 -14.34 -12.22 -28.36
C VAL A 286 -13.23 -13.25 -28.25
N GLU A 287 -13.53 -14.39 -27.67
CA GLU A 287 -12.58 -15.47 -27.50
C GLU A 287 -13.23 -16.80 -27.89
N LEU A 288 -12.61 -17.52 -28.81
CA LEU A 288 -12.98 -18.87 -29.22
C LEU A 288 -11.83 -19.80 -28.83
N ASN A 289 -12.10 -20.73 -27.94
CA ASN A 289 -11.16 -21.79 -27.59
C ASN A 289 -11.73 -23.13 -27.98
N THR A 290 -10.96 -23.93 -28.65
CA THR A 290 -11.26 -25.36 -28.87
C THR A 290 -10.47 -26.19 -27.86
N PHE A 291 -10.97 -27.34 -27.53
CA PHE A 291 -10.31 -28.30 -26.66
C PHE A 291 -10.54 -29.71 -27.18
N ASN A 292 -9.56 -30.56 -26.93
CA ASN A 292 -9.61 -32.01 -27.26
C ASN A 292 -9.95 -32.29 -28.72
N ILE A 293 -9.38 -31.53 -29.68
CA ILE A 293 -9.72 -31.61 -31.11
C ILE A 293 -9.48 -33.05 -31.68
N MET A 294 -8.46 -33.71 -31.15
CA MET A 294 -8.04 -35.07 -31.55
C MET A 294 -8.60 -36.17 -30.62
N GLY A 295 -9.37 -35.80 -29.61
CA GLY A 295 -9.93 -36.77 -28.64
C GLY A 295 -11.35 -37.20 -28.95
N ASN A 296 -11.89 -38.09 -28.12
CA ASN A 296 -13.23 -38.68 -28.30
C ASN A 296 -14.37 -37.69 -28.10
N LEU A 297 -14.12 -36.59 -27.39
CA LEU A 297 -15.09 -35.53 -27.10
C LEU A 297 -14.53 -34.14 -27.43
N PRO A 298 -14.39 -33.80 -28.72
CA PRO A 298 -13.95 -32.52 -29.14
C PRO A 298 -14.98 -31.44 -28.76
N GLY A 299 -14.52 -30.27 -28.42
CA GLY A 299 -15.43 -29.18 -28.05
C GLY A 299 -14.83 -27.79 -28.29
N ALA A 300 -15.72 -26.80 -28.15
CA ALA A 300 -15.33 -25.41 -28.25
C ALA A 300 -16.03 -24.57 -27.16
N ASN A 301 -15.42 -23.48 -26.80
CA ASN A 301 -15.92 -22.49 -25.87
C ASN A 301 -15.87 -21.11 -26.55
N LEU A 302 -17.01 -20.46 -26.68
CA LEU A 302 -17.11 -19.07 -27.15
C LEU A 302 -17.36 -18.16 -25.96
N VAL A 303 -16.50 -17.16 -25.78
CA VAL A 303 -16.65 -16.13 -24.75
C VAL A 303 -16.78 -14.75 -25.41
N LEU A 304 -17.81 -14.02 -25.02
CA LEU A 304 -18.01 -12.61 -25.37
C LEU A 304 -18.12 -11.82 -24.08
N ARG A 305 -17.26 -10.83 -23.88
CA ARG A 305 -17.29 -10.01 -22.66
C ARG A 305 -16.87 -8.56 -22.92
N GLY A 306 -17.37 -7.67 -22.08
CA GLY A 306 -16.96 -6.28 -22.10
C GLY A 306 -17.59 -5.50 -20.97
N SER A 307 -17.05 -4.33 -20.73
CA SER A 307 -17.57 -3.35 -19.79
C SER A 307 -17.39 -1.96 -20.34
N TYR A 308 -18.37 -1.12 -20.14
CA TYR A 308 -18.33 0.26 -20.59
C TYR A 308 -18.85 1.19 -19.50
N GLN A 309 -18.09 2.24 -19.24
CA GLN A 309 -18.46 3.27 -18.29
C GLN A 309 -18.96 4.51 -19.04
N ILE A 310 -20.20 4.89 -18.80
CA ILE A 310 -20.86 6.01 -19.46
C ILE A 310 -20.78 7.22 -18.52
N GLY A 311 -19.74 8.05 -18.69
CA GLY A 311 -19.43 9.12 -17.73
C GLY A 311 -19.02 8.57 -16.37
N ASN A 312 -19.16 9.39 -15.31
CA ASN A 312 -18.70 9.00 -13.96
C ASN A 312 -19.71 8.16 -13.18
N GLU A 313 -20.91 7.94 -13.69
CA GLU A 313 -22.05 7.47 -12.88
C GLU A 313 -22.79 6.26 -13.43
N ARG A 314 -22.58 5.92 -14.70
CA ARG A 314 -23.26 4.82 -15.36
C ARG A 314 -22.28 3.77 -15.84
N SER A 315 -22.59 2.53 -15.59
CA SER A 315 -21.78 1.40 -16.05
C SER A 315 -22.66 0.35 -16.71
N PHE A 316 -22.13 -0.26 -17.75
CA PHE A 316 -22.73 -1.39 -18.42
C PHE A 316 -21.68 -2.47 -18.58
N SER A 317 -21.97 -3.69 -18.21
CA SER A 317 -21.10 -4.85 -18.41
C SER A 317 -21.86 -6.04 -18.92
N TYR A 318 -21.21 -6.83 -19.75
CA TYR A 318 -21.80 -8.03 -20.32
C TYR A 318 -20.76 -9.15 -20.38
N PHE A 319 -21.26 -10.36 -20.20
CA PHE A 319 -20.49 -11.58 -20.31
C PHE A 319 -21.39 -12.66 -20.90
N LEU A 320 -20.92 -13.35 -21.91
CA LEU A 320 -21.56 -14.53 -22.51
C LEU A 320 -20.51 -15.62 -22.68
N GLN A 321 -20.81 -16.80 -22.21
CA GLN A 321 -20.02 -18.00 -22.43
C GLN A 321 -20.92 -19.12 -22.92
N GLN A 322 -20.54 -19.69 -24.06
CA GLN A 322 -21.23 -20.81 -24.68
C GLN A 322 -20.23 -21.96 -24.91
N ASN A 323 -20.55 -23.12 -24.35
CA ASN A 323 -19.80 -24.34 -24.56
C ASN A 323 -20.47 -25.19 -25.64
N PHE A 324 -19.69 -25.73 -26.57
CA PHE A 324 -20.12 -26.64 -27.61
C PHE A 324 -19.38 -27.97 -27.42
N PHE A 325 -20.10 -29.06 -27.25
CA PHE A 325 -19.55 -30.40 -27.21
C PHE A 325 -19.78 -31.10 -28.57
N SER A 326 -18.79 -31.87 -29.03
CA SER A 326 -18.76 -32.50 -30.35
C SER A 326 -19.00 -31.52 -31.51
N PHE A 327 -18.63 -30.23 -31.32
CA PHE A 327 -18.85 -29.11 -32.23
C PHE A 327 -20.32 -28.91 -32.68
N ARG A 328 -21.27 -29.59 -32.04
CA ARG A 328 -22.69 -29.47 -32.37
C ARG A 328 -23.44 -28.76 -31.26
N PRO A 329 -24.20 -27.71 -31.58
CA PRO A 329 -25.08 -27.11 -30.59
C PRO A 329 -26.29 -27.98 -30.33
N THR A 330 -26.39 -28.57 -29.17
CA THR A 330 -27.60 -29.28 -28.74
C THR A 330 -28.47 -28.30 -27.92
N ILE A 331 -29.79 -28.58 -27.84
CA ILE A 331 -30.71 -27.80 -27.02
C ILE A 331 -30.22 -27.74 -25.56
N GLN A 332 -29.58 -28.82 -25.10
CA GLN A 332 -29.03 -28.88 -23.73
C GLN A 332 -27.78 -27.99 -23.57
N THR A 333 -26.90 -27.88 -24.58
CA THR A 333 -25.76 -26.95 -24.54
C THR A 333 -26.21 -25.50 -24.63
N LEU A 334 -27.25 -25.18 -25.38
CA LEU A 334 -27.86 -23.84 -25.41
C LEU A 334 -28.50 -23.47 -24.08
N ARG A 335 -29.11 -24.41 -23.35
CA ARG A 335 -29.65 -24.21 -22.00
C ARG A 335 -28.55 -23.97 -20.97
N ASN A 336 -27.37 -24.54 -21.15
CA ASN A 336 -26.25 -24.46 -20.21
C ASN A 336 -25.31 -23.27 -20.48
N ASN A 337 -25.66 -22.34 -21.38
CA ASN A 337 -24.90 -21.14 -21.58
C ASN A 337 -24.85 -20.29 -20.30
N PHE A 338 -23.73 -19.60 -20.09
CA PHE A 338 -23.61 -18.62 -19.02
C PHE A 338 -23.62 -17.21 -19.61
N PHE A 339 -24.54 -16.36 -19.18
CA PHE A 339 -24.52 -14.96 -19.59
C PHE A 339 -24.90 -14.04 -18.45
N THR A 340 -24.34 -12.85 -18.43
CA THR A 340 -24.71 -11.76 -17.53
C THR A 340 -24.74 -10.44 -18.29
N LEU A 341 -25.76 -9.64 -18.02
CA LEU A 341 -25.91 -8.27 -18.47
C LEU A 341 -26.14 -7.42 -17.23
N ASN A 342 -25.27 -6.46 -16.95
CA ASN A 342 -25.43 -5.59 -15.79
C ASN A 342 -25.41 -4.13 -16.26
N TYR A 343 -26.38 -3.37 -15.78
CA TYR A 343 -26.42 -1.93 -15.92
C TYR A 343 -26.57 -1.32 -14.53
N ALA A 344 -25.81 -0.29 -14.24
CA ALA A 344 -25.94 0.46 -13.01
C ALA A 344 -25.77 1.96 -13.26
N ASP A 345 -26.62 2.76 -12.61
CA ASP A 345 -26.49 4.20 -12.51
C ASP A 345 -26.72 4.68 -11.06
N LYS A 346 -26.89 6.00 -10.86
CA LYS A 346 -27.14 6.57 -9.53
C LYS A 346 -28.40 5.99 -8.87
N LYS A 347 -29.44 5.73 -9.65
CA LYS A 347 -30.77 5.33 -9.16
C LYS A 347 -31.11 3.86 -9.40
N PHE A 348 -30.63 3.27 -10.49
CA PHE A 348 -30.99 1.93 -10.89
C PHE A 348 -29.78 1.01 -10.99
N ALA A 349 -29.96 -0.23 -10.57
CA ALA A 349 -29.06 -1.34 -10.90
C ALA A 349 -29.93 -2.48 -11.47
N ILE A 350 -29.64 -2.90 -12.70
CA ILE A 350 -30.38 -3.91 -13.43
C ILE A 350 -29.39 -5.02 -13.81
N SER A 351 -29.73 -6.25 -13.49
CA SER A 351 -28.97 -7.42 -13.89
C SER A 351 -29.87 -8.43 -14.56
N ALA A 352 -29.42 -9.02 -15.67
CA ALA A 352 -30.11 -10.08 -16.39
C ALA A 352 -29.15 -11.20 -16.74
N GLY A 353 -29.64 -12.43 -16.84
CA GLY A 353 -28.84 -13.63 -17.11
C GLY A 353 -28.47 -14.40 -15.85
N ASN A 354 -27.27 -14.88 -15.74
CA ASN A 354 -26.79 -15.60 -14.56
C ASN A 354 -26.55 -14.62 -13.41
N ILE A 355 -27.52 -14.54 -12.53
CA ILE A 355 -27.45 -13.68 -11.35
C ILE A 355 -26.74 -14.46 -10.25
N ASN A 356 -25.57 -13.99 -9.83
CA ASN A 356 -24.84 -14.54 -8.72
C ASN A 356 -25.23 -13.81 -7.44
N GLY A 357 -26.04 -14.52 -6.62
CA GLY A 357 -26.15 -14.23 -5.20
C GLY A 357 -26.77 -12.90 -4.80
N ILE A 358 -28.07 -12.79 -4.78
CA ILE A 358 -28.75 -11.92 -3.81
C ILE A 358 -28.73 -12.70 -2.49
N PHE A 359 -27.77 -12.40 -1.62
CA PHE A 359 -27.58 -13.16 -0.40
C PHE A 359 -28.31 -12.51 0.78
N GLY A 360 -29.47 -13.07 1.11
CA GLY A 360 -29.94 -13.07 2.48
C GLY A 360 -29.09 -14.01 3.34
N ALA A 361 -29.30 -14.06 4.65
CA ALA A 361 -28.65 -15.03 5.49
C ALA A 361 -29.07 -16.44 5.09
N GLY A 362 -28.17 -17.19 4.46
CA GLY A 362 -28.28 -18.62 4.28
C GLY A 362 -29.11 -19.14 3.10
N ILE A 363 -29.82 -18.31 2.34
CA ILE A 363 -30.48 -18.74 1.10
C ILE A 363 -29.74 -18.14 -0.09
N PRO A 364 -28.92 -18.91 -0.80
CA PRO A 364 -28.35 -18.45 -2.06
C PRO A 364 -29.45 -18.40 -3.13
N VAL A 365 -29.85 -17.19 -3.49
CA VAL A 365 -30.73 -16.97 -4.63
C VAL A 365 -29.82 -16.68 -5.82
N GLY A 366 -29.72 -17.61 -6.75
CA GLY A 366 -28.89 -17.47 -7.94
C GLY A 366 -29.45 -18.29 -9.07
N GLY A 367 -29.06 -18.01 -10.31
CA GLY A 367 -29.47 -18.69 -11.50
C GLY A 367 -29.72 -17.74 -12.66
N LYS A 368 -30.38 -18.25 -13.73
CA LYS A 368 -30.76 -17.41 -14.86
C LYS A 368 -32.03 -16.63 -14.53
N GLY A 369 -31.98 -15.31 -14.68
CA GLY A 369 -33.12 -14.48 -14.35
C GLY A 369 -32.86 -12.98 -14.56
N PHE A 370 -33.56 -12.20 -13.79
CA PHE A 370 -33.35 -10.77 -13.75
C PHE A 370 -33.47 -10.24 -12.32
N SER A 371 -32.79 -9.09 -12.06
CA SER A 371 -32.99 -8.31 -10.86
C SER A 371 -32.96 -6.82 -11.21
N VAL A 372 -33.83 -6.08 -10.55
CA VAL A 372 -33.91 -4.61 -10.67
C VAL A 372 -33.87 -4.05 -9.26
N GLN A 373 -32.95 -3.12 -9.01
CA GLN A 373 -32.82 -2.43 -7.74
C GLN A 373 -32.92 -0.93 -7.97
N TYR A 374 -33.75 -0.26 -7.20
CA TYR A 374 -33.93 1.19 -7.21
C TYR A 374 -33.40 1.80 -5.93
N LYS A 375 -32.59 2.82 -6.04
CA LYS A 375 -32.03 3.58 -4.92
C LYS A 375 -32.84 4.85 -4.71
N PHE A 376 -33.62 4.88 -3.63
CA PHE A 376 -34.39 6.06 -3.22
C PHE A 376 -33.48 7.18 -2.72
N SER A 377 -32.41 6.78 -2.03
CA SER A 377 -31.39 7.69 -1.50
C SER A 377 -30.02 7.01 -1.49
N GLN A 378 -28.98 7.71 -1.04
CA GLN A 378 -27.65 7.10 -0.82
C GLN A 378 -27.67 5.99 0.25
N ASN A 379 -28.70 6.01 1.11
CA ASN A 379 -28.82 5.14 2.27
C ASN A 379 -29.89 4.06 2.11
N GLN A 380 -30.71 4.09 1.09
CA GLN A 380 -31.85 3.18 0.95
C GLN A 380 -32.06 2.73 -0.48
N SER A 381 -32.27 1.44 -0.64
CA SER A 381 -32.63 0.84 -1.93
C SER A 381 -33.62 -0.29 -1.76
N PHE A 382 -34.46 -0.48 -2.75
CA PHE A 382 -35.42 -1.55 -2.87
C PHE A 382 -35.23 -2.24 -4.24
N GLY A 383 -35.36 -3.56 -4.28
CA GLY A 383 -35.25 -4.33 -5.51
C GLY A 383 -36.16 -5.52 -5.55
N ILE A 384 -36.34 -6.01 -6.75
CA ILE A 384 -37.06 -7.24 -7.04
C ILE A 384 -36.16 -8.17 -7.86
N PHE A 385 -36.38 -9.46 -7.73
CA PHE A 385 -35.67 -10.47 -8.52
C PHE A 385 -36.57 -11.64 -8.88
N ALA A 386 -36.22 -12.28 -9.99
CA ALA A 386 -36.76 -13.57 -10.38
C ALA A 386 -35.65 -14.38 -11.07
N THR A 387 -35.43 -15.59 -10.61
CA THR A 387 -34.35 -16.45 -11.10
C THR A 387 -34.81 -17.90 -11.27
N ARG A 388 -34.24 -18.57 -12.26
CA ARG A 388 -34.37 -20.02 -12.46
C ARG A 388 -32.95 -20.61 -12.37
N GLY A 389 -32.64 -21.32 -11.30
CA GLY A 389 -31.32 -21.89 -11.05
C GLY A 389 -31.26 -23.41 -11.25
N PRO A 390 -30.09 -23.98 -11.50
CA PRO A 390 -29.82 -25.37 -11.22
C PRO A 390 -30.12 -25.58 -9.73
N GLY A 391 -30.57 -26.73 -9.36
CA GLY A 391 -30.91 -27.02 -7.99
C GLY A 391 -29.81 -26.66 -6.98
N PHE A 392 -30.22 -26.31 -5.79
CA PHE A 392 -29.32 -26.07 -4.67
C PHE A 392 -28.77 -27.42 -4.19
N LEU A 393 -27.45 -27.62 -4.15
CA LEU A 393 -26.80 -28.87 -3.73
C LEU A 393 -27.40 -30.16 -4.34
N GLY A 394 -27.54 -30.19 -5.68
CA GLY A 394 -28.07 -31.38 -6.36
C GLY A 394 -29.62 -31.51 -6.39
N ALA A 395 -30.34 -30.56 -5.79
CA ALA A 395 -31.80 -30.52 -5.88
C ALA A 395 -32.24 -30.05 -7.30
N PRO A 396 -33.42 -30.45 -7.79
CA PRO A 396 -33.92 -30.11 -9.13
C PRO A 396 -34.05 -28.62 -9.34
N SER A 397 -34.03 -28.19 -10.61
CA SER A 397 -34.10 -26.78 -10.99
C SER A 397 -35.20 -26.00 -10.27
N ARG A 398 -34.91 -24.82 -9.81
CA ARG A 398 -35.78 -23.98 -8.99
C ARG A 398 -36.21 -22.74 -9.75
N PHE A 399 -37.36 -22.25 -9.40
CA PHE A 399 -37.80 -20.92 -9.73
C PHE A 399 -37.91 -20.13 -8.43
N ALA A 400 -37.13 -19.01 -8.30
CA ALA A 400 -37.14 -18.17 -7.11
C ALA A 400 -37.48 -16.72 -7.51
N TYR A 401 -38.33 -16.08 -6.73
CA TYR A 401 -38.66 -14.67 -6.90
C TYR A 401 -38.88 -14.01 -5.56
N GLY A 402 -38.70 -12.70 -5.52
CA GLY A 402 -38.85 -11.96 -4.27
C GLY A 402 -38.42 -10.51 -4.36
N ALA A 403 -38.38 -9.90 -3.21
CA ALA A 403 -37.96 -8.52 -3.02
C ALA A 403 -36.81 -8.43 -2.03
N VAL A 404 -35.95 -7.43 -2.25
CA VAL A 404 -34.81 -7.09 -1.41
C VAL A 404 -34.91 -5.62 -1.00
N HIS A 405 -34.69 -5.37 0.29
CA HIS A 405 -34.61 -4.03 0.84
C HIS A 405 -33.28 -3.87 1.56
N GLN A 406 -32.54 -2.85 1.20
CA GLN A 406 -31.29 -2.50 1.83
C GLN A 406 -31.40 -1.10 2.41
N ILE A 407 -31.02 -0.94 3.67
CA ILE A 407 -31.02 0.34 4.37
C ILE A 407 -29.71 0.52 5.13
N LYS A 408 -29.16 1.71 5.04
CA LYS A 408 -28.06 2.18 5.86
C LYS A 408 -28.63 3.17 6.87
N ILE A 409 -28.86 2.69 8.11
CA ILE A 409 -29.52 3.44 9.16
C ILE A 409 -28.64 4.63 9.58
N ASN A 410 -27.35 4.39 9.74
CA ASN A 410 -26.35 5.42 10.00
C ASN A 410 -25.00 5.00 9.41
N ARG A 411 -23.90 5.71 9.73
CA ARG A 411 -22.55 5.36 9.25
C ARG A 411 -22.08 3.96 9.69
N ASP A 412 -22.60 3.49 10.81
CA ASP A 412 -22.13 2.27 11.48
C ASP A 412 -23.07 1.08 11.28
N ILE A 413 -24.35 1.31 10.96
CA ILE A 413 -25.39 0.26 10.90
C ILE A 413 -25.99 0.18 9.50
N SER A 414 -25.99 -1.02 8.95
CA SER A 414 -26.68 -1.36 7.72
C SER A 414 -27.51 -2.61 7.87
N ALA A 415 -28.65 -2.67 7.22
CA ALA A 415 -29.53 -3.83 7.20
C ALA A 415 -29.90 -4.21 5.76
N LEU A 416 -29.99 -5.51 5.52
CA LEU A 416 -30.45 -6.12 4.28
C LEU A 416 -31.58 -7.08 4.64
N SER A 417 -32.76 -6.90 4.07
CA SER A 417 -33.92 -7.78 4.24
C SER A 417 -34.35 -8.36 2.91
N LEU A 418 -34.71 -9.61 2.90
CA LEU A 418 -35.21 -10.36 1.76
C LEU A 418 -36.53 -11.03 2.12
N ILE A 419 -37.47 -11.00 1.20
CA ILE A 419 -38.70 -11.79 1.25
C ILE A 419 -38.92 -12.43 -0.13
N GLY A 420 -39.35 -13.68 -0.13
CA GLY A 420 -39.57 -14.31 -1.42
C GLY A 420 -40.09 -15.76 -1.30
N GLN A 421 -40.15 -16.37 -2.47
CA GLN A 421 -40.63 -17.73 -2.63
C GLN A 421 -39.71 -18.50 -3.56
N VAL A 422 -39.50 -19.77 -3.25
CA VAL A 422 -38.76 -20.73 -4.07
C VAL A 422 -39.71 -21.89 -4.41
N ARG A 423 -39.86 -22.16 -5.70
CA ARG A 423 -40.60 -23.36 -6.20
C ARG A 423 -39.61 -24.37 -6.70
N LEU A 424 -39.73 -25.60 -6.19
CA LEU A 424 -39.01 -26.75 -6.76
C LEU A 424 -39.77 -27.25 -7.97
N LEU A 425 -39.17 -27.29 -9.15
CA LEU A 425 -39.89 -27.59 -10.41
C LEU A 425 -40.33 -29.05 -10.57
N ASN A 426 -39.73 -29.98 -9.83
CA ASN A 426 -40.03 -31.41 -9.90
C ASN A 426 -40.87 -31.91 -8.70
N THR A 427 -41.26 -31.01 -7.79
CA THR A 427 -42.10 -31.31 -6.65
C THR A 427 -43.12 -30.20 -6.49
N SER A 428 -44.29 -30.50 -5.92
CA SER A 428 -45.30 -29.50 -5.55
C SER A 428 -44.88 -28.59 -4.39
N THR A 429 -43.64 -28.72 -3.91
CA THR A 429 -43.17 -28.00 -2.74
C THR A 429 -42.87 -26.53 -3.03
N VAL A 430 -43.52 -25.68 -2.27
CA VAL A 430 -43.30 -24.24 -2.27
C VAL A 430 -42.67 -23.82 -0.96
N LEU A 431 -41.53 -23.16 -1.02
CA LEU A 431 -40.79 -22.63 0.12
C LEU A 431 -40.93 -21.11 0.14
N ASN A 432 -41.63 -20.59 1.13
CA ASN A 432 -41.62 -19.15 1.41
C ASN A 432 -40.47 -18.82 2.34
N PHE A 433 -39.82 -17.64 2.18
CA PHE A 433 -38.77 -17.26 3.08
C PHE A 433 -38.77 -15.77 3.40
N VAL A 434 -38.34 -15.46 4.60
CA VAL A 434 -37.99 -14.11 5.07
C VAL A 434 -36.60 -14.18 5.66
N SER A 435 -35.71 -13.30 5.21
CA SER A 435 -34.31 -13.25 5.65
C SER A 435 -33.92 -11.84 5.99
N SER A 436 -33.18 -11.65 7.06
CA SER A 436 -32.63 -10.36 7.43
C SER A 436 -31.19 -10.49 7.88
N ARG A 437 -30.37 -9.50 7.52
CA ARG A 437 -28.98 -9.37 8.01
C ARG A 437 -28.76 -7.95 8.45
N VAL A 438 -28.23 -7.78 9.67
CA VAL A 438 -27.81 -6.50 10.21
C VAL A 438 -26.30 -6.53 10.42
N ASN A 439 -25.63 -5.54 9.90
CA ASN A 439 -24.20 -5.35 10.10
C ASN A 439 -23.98 -4.06 10.88
N TYR A 440 -23.21 -4.15 11.94
CA TYR A 440 -22.72 -3.03 12.72
C TYR A 440 -21.21 -2.92 12.56
N HIS A 441 -20.73 -1.78 12.10
CA HIS A 441 -19.31 -1.51 11.89
C HIS A 441 -18.93 -0.21 12.58
N ARG A 442 -18.09 -0.28 13.60
CA ARG A 442 -17.59 0.90 14.31
C ARG A 442 -16.09 0.75 14.59
N LYS A 443 -15.29 1.65 14.05
CA LYS A 443 -13.83 1.61 14.14
C LYS A 443 -13.31 0.25 13.66
N GLU A 444 -12.78 -0.55 14.56
CA GLU A 444 -12.13 -1.84 14.29
C GLU A 444 -13.04 -3.04 14.64
N HIS A 445 -14.32 -2.79 14.96
CA HIS A 445 -15.29 -3.81 15.33
C HIS A 445 -16.36 -3.94 14.26
N ASN A 446 -16.60 -5.18 13.85
CA ASN A 446 -17.66 -5.51 12.92
C ASN A 446 -18.49 -6.67 13.48
N ILE A 447 -19.79 -6.44 13.67
CA ILE A 447 -20.77 -7.44 14.09
C ILE A 447 -21.74 -7.67 12.95
N SER A 448 -22.01 -8.91 12.63
CA SER A 448 -23.01 -9.31 11.64
C SER A 448 -23.97 -10.29 12.27
N LEU A 449 -25.24 -9.95 12.31
CA LEU A 449 -26.32 -10.83 12.76
C LEU A 449 -27.22 -11.12 11.56
N ALA A 450 -27.58 -12.38 11.38
CA ALA A 450 -28.41 -12.79 10.27
C ALA A 450 -29.41 -13.89 10.72
N GLY A 451 -30.65 -13.76 10.28
CA GLY A 451 -31.70 -14.73 10.50
C GLY A 451 -32.50 -14.99 9.24
N THR A 452 -32.92 -16.22 9.04
CA THR A 452 -33.82 -16.63 7.97
C THR A 452 -34.83 -17.59 8.49
N LEU A 453 -36.10 -17.32 8.19
CA LEU A 453 -37.22 -18.21 8.41
C LEU A 453 -37.71 -18.75 7.06
N THR A 454 -37.97 -20.03 7.01
CA THR A 454 -38.55 -20.66 5.83
C THR A 454 -39.81 -21.43 6.22
N SER A 455 -40.83 -21.37 5.38
CA SER A 455 -42.04 -22.19 5.54
C SER A 455 -42.23 -23.01 4.27
N ALA A 456 -42.19 -24.32 4.40
CA ALA A 456 -42.44 -25.26 3.30
C ALA A 456 -43.85 -25.81 3.40
N ALA A 457 -44.66 -25.57 2.36
CA ALA A 457 -45.98 -26.18 2.24
C ALA A 457 -45.87 -27.41 1.32
N GLY A 458 -46.13 -28.58 1.81
CA GLY A 458 -46.24 -29.83 1.06
C GLY A 458 -47.58 -30.52 1.36
N ASN A 459 -47.84 -31.67 0.76
CA ASN A 459 -49.12 -32.38 0.70
C ASN A 459 -49.81 -32.73 2.05
N ASN A 460 -49.63 -32.09 3.13
CA ASN A 460 -50.41 -32.14 4.39
C ASN A 460 -49.66 -31.60 5.63
N ASN A 461 -48.40 -31.16 5.52
CA ASN A 461 -47.64 -30.61 6.65
C ASN A 461 -46.90 -29.34 6.28
N THR A 462 -47.08 -28.31 7.10
CA THR A 462 -46.24 -27.10 7.00
C THR A 462 -45.06 -27.27 7.94
N THR A 463 -43.86 -27.26 7.36
CA THR A 463 -42.61 -27.30 8.16
C THR A 463 -41.95 -25.94 8.22
N VAL A 464 -41.47 -25.54 9.38
CA VAL A 464 -40.77 -24.25 9.58
C VAL A 464 -39.27 -24.51 9.70
N GLY A 465 -38.54 -23.94 8.78
CA GLY A 465 -37.10 -23.96 8.81
C GLY A 465 -36.50 -22.65 9.37
N ILE A 466 -35.48 -22.79 10.20
CA ILE A 466 -34.78 -21.66 10.83
C ILE A 466 -33.29 -21.73 10.51
N LEU A 467 -32.72 -20.57 10.12
CA LEU A 467 -31.29 -20.35 10.12
C LEU A 467 -30.98 -19.12 10.94
N ALA A 468 -30.00 -19.21 11.81
CA ALA A 468 -29.44 -18.09 12.55
C ALA A 468 -27.93 -18.06 12.38
N ALA A 469 -27.36 -16.88 12.13
CA ALA A 469 -25.94 -16.72 12.03
C ALA A 469 -25.49 -15.44 12.72
N ALA A 470 -24.35 -15.51 13.40
CA ALA A 470 -23.70 -14.39 14.05
C ALA A 470 -22.22 -14.36 13.66
N GLY A 471 -21.72 -13.19 13.38
CA GLY A 471 -20.31 -12.95 13.06
C GLY A 471 -19.80 -11.76 13.85
N TYR A 472 -18.60 -11.90 14.38
CA TYR A 472 -17.88 -10.84 15.04
C TYR A 472 -16.44 -10.82 14.54
N ASN A 473 -15.94 -9.65 14.15
CA ASN A 473 -14.53 -9.39 13.89
C ASN A 473 -14.15 -8.14 14.67
N GLY A 474 -13.08 -8.21 15.43
CA GLY A 474 -12.63 -7.07 16.22
C GLY A 474 -11.12 -7.08 16.44
N ALA A 475 -10.58 -5.89 16.65
CA ALA A 475 -9.21 -5.67 17.05
C ALA A 475 -9.15 -4.86 18.35
N TYR A 476 -8.27 -5.28 19.26
CA TYR A 476 -8.06 -4.72 20.58
C TYR A 476 -6.57 -4.46 20.81
N LEU A 477 -6.23 -3.68 21.83
CA LEU A 477 -4.85 -3.41 22.24
C LEU A 477 -4.00 -2.90 21.06
N ASP A 478 -4.47 -1.86 20.38
CA ASP A 478 -3.80 -1.30 19.21
C ASP A 478 -3.49 -2.36 18.12
N LYS A 479 -4.49 -3.21 17.83
CA LYS A 479 -4.40 -4.32 16.86
C LYS A 479 -3.43 -5.44 17.26
N ARG A 480 -3.02 -5.50 18.52
CA ARG A 480 -2.24 -6.64 19.02
C ARG A 480 -3.09 -7.89 19.18
N LEU A 481 -4.36 -7.74 19.57
CA LEU A 481 -5.32 -8.83 19.68
C LEU A 481 -6.40 -8.67 18.61
N MET A 482 -6.49 -9.61 17.70
CA MET A 482 -7.53 -9.67 16.68
C MET A 482 -8.30 -10.96 16.85
N THR A 483 -9.63 -10.87 16.84
CA THR A 483 -10.50 -12.05 16.93
C THR A 483 -11.58 -12.03 15.88
N SER A 484 -11.87 -13.20 15.34
CA SER A 484 -12.96 -13.44 14.39
C SER A 484 -13.75 -14.64 14.87
N LEU A 485 -15.01 -14.45 15.18
CA LEU A 485 -15.95 -15.48 15.58
C LEU A 485 -17.10 -15.52 14.58
N ARG A 486 -17.45 -16.71 14.11
CA ARG A 486 -18.63 -16.97 13.29
C ARG A 486 -19.39 -18.15 13.88
N MET A 487 -20.68 -17.97 14.03
CA MET A 487 -21.61 -19.00 14.49
C MET A 487 -22.72 -19.10 13.45
N ALA A 488 -23.14 -20.31 13.15
CA ALA A 488 -24.29 -20.56 12.28
C ALA A 488 -25.03 -21.80 12.75
N TYR A 489 -26.34 -21.70 12.78
CA TYR A 489 -27.24 -22.78 13.08
C TYR A 489 -28.33 -22.86 12.02
N ASN A 490 -28.67 -24.04 11.56
CA ASN A 490 -29.90 -24.29 10.86
C ASN A 490 -30.54 -25.60 11.35
N ASN A 491 -31.87 -25.64 11.43
CA ASN A 491 -32.59 -26.86 11.73
C ASN A 491 -32.79 -27.73 10.48
N SER A 492 -33.25 -28.99 10.66
CA SER A 492 -33.45 -29.97 9.58
C SER A 492 -34.52 -29.57 8.57
N ALA A 493 -35.49 -28.74 8.96
CA ALA A 493 -36.54 -28.23 8.07
C ALA A 493 -36.08 -27.05 7.20
N PHE A 494 -34.90 -26.44 7.48
CA PHE A 494 -34.40 -25.32 6.72
C PHE A 494 -34.06 -25.72 5.30
N GLY A 495 -34.76 -25.15 4.33
CA GLY A 495 -34.49 -25.35 2.89
C GLY A 495 -34.71 -26.77 2.36
N ASN A 496 -35.43 -27.65 3.07
CA ASN A 496 -35.64 -29.07 2.73
C ASN A 496 -34.31 -29.90 2.63
N PHE A 497 -33.30 -29.52 3.41
CA PHE A 497 -31.99 -30.23 3.40
C PHE A 497 -32.02 -31.52 4.24
N ASN A 498 -33.04 -31.71 5.04
CA ASN A 498 -33.13 -32.81 6.03
C ASN A 498 -31.86 -32.92 6.92
N THR A 499 -31.12 -31.80 7.07
CA THR A 499 -29.91 -31.77 7.88
C THR A 499 -29.97 -30.60 8.86
N GLU A 500 -29.75 -30.89 10.12
CA GLU A 500 -29.50 -29.90 11.16
C GLU A 500 -28.00 -29.62 11.18
N ARG A 501 -27.62 -28.34 11.17
CA ARG A 501 -26.21 -27.94 11.19
C ARG A 501 -25.98 -26.89 12.26
N PHE A 502 -24.95 -27.13 13.07
CA PHE A 502 -24.40 -26.12 13.96
C PHE A 502 -22.92 -25.98 13.75
N GLN A 503 -22.45 -24.75 13.49
CA GLN A 503 -21.07 -24.45 13.18
C GLN A 503 -20.58 -23.28 14.03
N ILE A 504 -19.36 -23.40 14.61
CA ILE A 504 -18.62 -22.32 15.25
C ILE A 504 -17.22 -22.29 14.64
N ILE A 505 -16.83 -21.15 14.15
CA ILE A 505 -15.47 -20.89 13.68
C ILE A 505 -14.92 -19.71 14.47
N ASN A 506 -13.85 -19.95 15.20
CA ASN A 506 -13.13 -18.92 15.94
C ASN A 506 -11.68 -18.86 15.48
N ARG A 507 -11.18 -17.66 15.28
CA ARG A 507 -9.76 -17.41 15.05
C ARG A 507 -9.33 -16.19 15.87
N THR A 508 -8.42 -16.41 16.79
CA THR A 508 -7.85 -15.37 17.64
C THR A 508 -6.36 -15.28 17.38
N GLN A 509 -5.87 -14.08 17.15
CA GLN A 509 -4.47 -13.79 16.91
C GLN A 509 -4.01 -12.79 17.95
N PHE A 510 -2.94 -13.11 18.65
CA PHE A 510 -2.29 -12.22 19.61
C PHE A 510 -0.87 -11.93 19.17
N ARG A 511 -0.56 -10.67 18.90
CA ARG A 511 0.76 -10.21 18.52
C ARG A 511 1.50 -9.73 19.76
N TYR A 512 2.40 -10.57 20.26
CA TYR A 512 3.25 -10.20 21.38
C TYR A 512 4.30 -9.14 20.97
N SER A 513 4.92 -9.31 19.80
CA SER A 513 5.90 -8.39 19.23
C SER A 513 5.78 -8.35 17.70
N LYS A 514 6.59 -7.51 17.03
CA LYS A 514 6.66 -7.54 15.55
C LYS A 514 7.09 -8.90 15.00
N LYS A 515 7.88 -9.65 15.78
CA LYS A 515 8.42 -10.96 15.37
C LYS A 515 7.57 -12.13 15.82
N LEU A 516 6.91 -12.04 16.97
CA LEU A 516 6.22 -13.17 17.59
C LEU A 516 4.71 -12.95 17.65
N MET A 517 3.97 -13.94 17.19
CA MET A 517 2.51 -13.95 17.21
C MET A 517 2.00 -15.32 17.67
N LEU A 518 0.87 -15.36 18.33
CA LEU A 518 0.13 -16.56 18.71
C LEU A 518 -1.18 -16.59 17.91
N ILE A 519 -1.50 -17.72 17.30
CA ILE A 519 -2.75 -17.93 16.56
C ILE A 519 -3.46 -19.13 17.13
N LEU A 520 -4.66 -18.91 17.63
CA LEU A 520 -5.60 -19.96 18.05
C LEU A 520 -6.73 -20.02 17.04
N GLN A 521 -6.96 -21.19 16.46
CA GLN A 521 -8.06 -21.43 15.54
C GLN A 521 -8.86 -22.65 15.98
N ASN A 522 -10.17 -22.47 16.14
CA ASN A 522 -11.10 -23.51 16.51
C ASN A 522 -12.22 -23.58 15.46
N ASN A 523 -12.55 -24.75 15.01
CA ASN A 523 -13.66 -24.99 14.10
C ASN A 523 -14.46 -26.19 14.63
N PHE A 524 -15.67 -25.91 15.07
CA PHE A 524 -16.66 -26.89 15.49
C PHE A 524 -17.75 -26.99 14.41
N ASN A 525 -18.08 -28.18 13.95
CA ASN A 525 -19.13 -28.39 12.99
C ASN A 525 -19.88 -29.68 13.36
N ASN A 526 -21.18 -29.55 13.59
CA ASN A 526 -22.09 -30.64 13.88
C ASN A 526 -23.19 -30.66 12.82
N ASN A 527 -23.27 -31.74 12.03
CA ASN A 527 -24.30 -31.96 11.03
C ASN A 527 -25.02 -33.23 11.38
N ARG A 528 -26.33 -33.16 11.56
CA ARG A 528 -27.23 -34.30 11.81
C ARG A 528 -28.17 -34.42 10.62
N SER A 529 -28.25 -35.61 10.06
CA SER A 529 -29.21 -35.92 9.00
C SER A 529 -30.48 -36.53 9.58
N ALA A 530 -31.64 -35.99 9.22
CA ALA A 530 -32.93 -36.53 9.66
C ALA A 530 -33.32 -37.85 8.97
N SER A 531 -32.67 -38.16 7.82
CA SER A 531 -33.01 -39.33 6.98
C SER A 531 -31.99 -40.45 6.97
N THR A 532 -30.80 -40.22 7.55
CA THR A 532 -29.68 -41.19 7.54
C THR A 532 -29.05 -41.26 8.91
N THR A 533 -28.53 -42.44 9.27
CA THR A 533 -27.79 -42.69 10.51
C THR A 533 -26.39 -41.97 10.54
N PHE A 534 -26.10 -41.14 9.56
CA PHE A 534 -24.82 -40.45 9.47
C PHE A 534 -24.85 -39.07 10.10
N ASP A 535 -24.55 -39.03 11.41
CA ASP A 535 -24.19 -37.79 12.07
C ASP A 535 -22.71 -37.49 11.81
N PHE A 536 -22.43 -36.27 11.44
CA PHE A 536 -21.09 -35.79 11.23
C PHE A 536 -20.74 -34.70 12.24
N LEU A 537 -19.83 -35.00 13.15
CA LEU A 537 -19.32 -34.04 14.12
C LEU A 537 -17.84 -33.85 13.94
N THR A 538 -17.39 -32.62 13.78
CA THR A 538 -15.95 -32.32 13.76
C THR A 538 -15.62 -31.20 14.73
N PHE A 539 -14.45 -31.33 15.35
CA PHE A 539 -13.87 -30.34 16.22
C PHE A 539 -12.38 -30.23 15.91
N ASN A 540 -11.95 -29.14 15.26
CA ASN A 540 -10.58 -28.91 14.84
C ASN A 540 -10.00 -27.76 15.65
N ASN A 541 -8.93 -28.02 16.40
CA ASN A 541 -8.21 -27.03 17.17
C ASN A 541 -6.77 -26.93 16.67
N GLN A 542 -6.33 -25.72 16.49
CA GLN A 542 -4.96 -25.43 16.02
C GLN A 542 -4.41 -24.27 16.84
N LEU A 543 -3.23 -24.48 17.41
CA LEU A 543 -2.47 -23.46 18.09
C LEU A 543 -1.15 -23.30 17.37
N PHE A 544 -0.92 -22.14 16.74
CA PHE A 544 0.30 -21.84 16.00
C PHE A 544 1.04 -20.67 16.62
N VAL A 545 2.36 -20.74 16.58
CA VAL A 545 3.28 -19.71 17.02
C VAL A 545 4.13 -19.25 15.82
N PRO A 546 3.64 -18.30 15.01
CA PRO A 546 4.44 -17.72 13.94
C PRO A 546 5.54 -16.81 14.47
N ILE A 547 6.75 -17.01 13.94
CA ILE A 547 7.91 -16.16 14.15
C ILE A 547 8.30 -15.54 12.83
N ASN A 548 8.23 -14.22 12.74
CA ASN A 548 8.49 -13.47 11.51
C ASN A 548 9.88 -12.84 11.56
N TYR A 549 10.68 -13.11 10.55
CA TYR A 549 11.93 -12.42 10.24
C TYR A 549 11.75 -11.62 8.95
N GLU A 550 12.71 -10.75 8.62
CA GLU A 550 12.61 -9.91 7.41
C GLU A 550 12.42 -10.72 6.11
N LYS A 551 13.07 -11.86 6.01
CA LYS A 551 13.09 -12.71 4.80
C LYS A 551 12.36 -14.02 4.95
N CYS A 552 12.06 -14.43 6.16
CA CYS A 552 11.43 -15.72 6.39
C CYS A 552 10.41 -15.66 7.52
N ARG A 553 9.45 -16.54 7.43
CA ARG A 553 8.47 -16.81 8.48
C ARG A 553 8.51 -18.28 8.80
N PHE A 554 8.64 -18.59 10.05
CA PHE A 554 8.53 -19.93 10.61
C PHE A 554 7.32 -19.99 11.53
N SER A 555 6.58 -21.09 11.50
CA SER A 555 5.45 -21.30 12.39
C SER A 555 5.40 -22.75 12.84
N GLY A 556 5.47 -22.97 14.12
CA GLY A 556 5.25 -24.26 14.76
C GLY A 556 3.92 -24.29 15.48
N GLY A 557 3.23 -25.42 15.53
CA GLY A 557 1.93 -25.49 16.18
C GLY A 557 1.48 -26.88 16.57
N LEU A 558 0.51 -26.91 17.49
CA LEU A 558 -0.18 -28.11 17.93
C LEU A 558 -1.51 -28.23 17.21
N LEU A 559 -1.86 -29.46 16.83
CA LEU A 559 -3.07 -29.82 16.11
C LEU A 559 -3.84 -30.86 16.90
N TYR A 560 -5.11 -30.62 17.12
CA TYR A 560 -6.02 -31.60 17.67
C TYR A 560 -7.32 -31.58 16.86
N ASN A 561 -7.64 -32.70 16.20
CA ASN A 561 -8.87 -32.85 15.45
C ASN A 561 -9.64 -34.07 16.00
N TYR A 562 -10.91 -33.85 16.19
CA TYR A 562 -11.87 -34.87 16.53
C TYR A 562 -12.92 -34.94 15.42
N ALA A 563 -13.22 -36.13 14.94
CA ALA A 563 -14.26 -36.33 13.95
C ALA A 563 -15.09 -37.56 14.31
N ARG A 564 -16.43 -37.45 14.28
CA ARG A 564 -17.37 -38.54 14.42
C ARG A 564 -18.17 -38.63 13.12
N PHE A 565 -18.22 -39.83 12.56
CA PHE A 565 -18.99 -40.18 11.37
C PHE A 565 -19.89 -41.37 11.68
N GLY A 566 -21.16 -41.11 12.03
CA GLY A 566 -22.03 -42.14 12.52
C GLY A 566 -21.44 -42.79 13.79
N PHE A 567 -21.08 -44.06 13.69
CA PHE A 567 -20.49 -44.82 14.80
C PHE A 567 -18.96 -44.72 14.88
N GLU A 568 -18.29 -44.20 13.84
CA GLU A 568 -16.83 -44.12 13.82
C GLU A 568 -16.37 -42.81 14.45
N VAL A 569 -15.40 -42.91 15.36
CA VAL A 569 -14.79 -41.76 16.01
C VAL A 569 -13.30 -41.77 15.76
N VAL A 570 -12.79 -40.64 15.24
CA VAL A 570 -11.39 -40.44 14.93
C VAL A 570 -10.84 -39.31 15.77
N HIS A 571 -9.73 -39.56 16.44
CA HIS A 571 -8.93 -38.55 17.12
C HIS A 571 -7.62 -38.39 16.43
N PHE A 572 -7.30 -37.18 15.96
CA PHE A 572 -5.96 -36.84 15.47
C PHE A 572 -5.25 -35.93 16.46
N ARG A 573 -4.02 -36.28 16.83
CA ARG A 573 -3.11 -35.48 17.62
C ARG A 573 -1.82 -35.30 16.85
N GLY A 574 -1.35 -34.07 16.68
CA GLY A 574 -0.18 -33.87 15.89
C GLY A 574 0.43 -32.48 16.04
N VAL A 575 1.47 -32.29 15.25
CA VAL A 575 2.19 -31.01 15.13
C VAL A 575 2.16 -30.52 13.71
N GLY A 576 2.16 -29.21 13.55
CA GLY A 576 2.25 -28.53 12.29
C GLY A 576 3.47 -27.62 12.24
N LEU A 577 4.16 -27.65 11.11
CA LEU A 577 5.30 -26.78 10.83
C LEU A 577 5.08 -26.08 9.50
N ASP A 578 5.06 -24.76 9.50
CA ASP A 578 5.02 -23.95 8.30
C ASP A 578 6.28 -23.12 8.18
N TYR A 579 6.83 -23.07 7.00
CA TYR A 579 8.00 -22.26 6.66
C TYR A 579 7.73 -21.51 5.37
N SER A 580 8.06 -20.23 5.35
CA SER A 580 8.09 -19.45 4.12
C SER A 580 9.30 -18.53 4.07
N TYR A 581 9.90 -18.45 2.90
CA TYR A 581 11.07 -17.61 2.61
C TYR A 581 10.80 -16.79 1.35
N PHE A 582 11.21 -15.52 1.39
CA PHE A 582 11.15 -14.59 0.27
C PHE A 582 12.51 -13.92 0.12
N SER A 583 13.13 -14.03 -1.08
CA SER A 583 14.34 -13.26 -1.36
C SER A 583 14.02 -11.77 -1.50
N LEU A 584 14.99 -10.90 -1.24
CA LEU A 584 14.82 -9.44 -1.34
C LEU A 584 14.47 -8.98 -2.76
N ASP A 585 14.97 -9.70 -3.77
CA ASP A 585 14.70 -9.46 -5.18
C ASP A 585 13.43 -10.18 -5.68
N GLU A 586 12.68 -10.81 -4.78
CA GLU A 586 11.46 -11.59 -5.06
C GLU A 586 11.63 -12.74 -6.07
N ASN A 587 12.86 -13.05 -6.46
CA ASN A 587 13.14 -14.11 -7.41
C ASN A 587 12.96 -15.52 -6.83
N ILE A 588 13.12 -15.67 -5.51
CA ILE A 588 12.97 -16.94 -4.80
C ILE A 588 11.87 -16.82 -3.77
N ARG A 589 10.89 -17.71 -3.86
CA ARG A 589 9.86 -17.91 -2.84
C ARG A 589 9.80 -19.37 -2.50
N VAL A 590 9.93 -19.69 -1.23
CA VAL A 590 9.80 -21.06 -0.71
C VAL A 590 8.65 -21.08 0.26
N PHE A 591 7.79 -22.05 0.12
CA PHE A 591 6.73 -22.35 1.06
C PHE A 591 6.75 -23.82 1.38
N SER A 592 6.75 -24.18 2.65
CA SER A 592 6.67 -25.54 3.15
C SER A 592 5.63 -25.60 4.26
N SER A 593 4.75 -26.58 4.23
CA SER A 593 3.76 -26.84 5.25
C SER A 593 3.71 -28.34 5.53
N THR A 594 4.08 -28.71 6.73
CA THR A 594 4.16 -30.12 7.16
C THR A 594 3.23 -30.32 8.34
N ARG A 595 2.46 -31.38 8.30
CA ARG A 595 1.60 -31.86 9.37
C ARG A 595 1.92 -33.31 9.64
N MET A 596 2.15 -33.67 10.90
CA MET A 596 2.41 -35.04 11.30
C MET A 596 1.74 -35.33 12.65
N GLY A 597 1.30 -36.55 12.82
CA GLY A 597 0.64 -36.96 14.06
C GLY A 597 0.10 -38.37 13.99
N TYR A 598 -0.71 -38.69 14.94
CA TYR A 598 -1.34 -39.99 15.11
C TYR A 598 -2.87 -39.85 15.06
N ASN A 599 -3.48 -40.75 14.30
CA ASN A 599 -4.92 -40.99 14.28
C ASN A 599 -5.29 -42.21 15.12
N ARG A 600 -6.24 -42.07 16.04
CA ARG A 600 -6.82 -43.18 16.81
C ARG A 600 -8.28 -43.34 16.41
N LEU A 601 -8.65 -44.55 16.01
CA LEU A 601 -10.01 -44.94 15.72
C LEU A 601 -10.60 -45.57 16.97
N SER A 602 -11.59 -44.95 17.63
CA SER A 602 -12.09 -45.39 18.95
C SER A 602 -13.02 -46.61 18.88
N ASN A 603 -13.67 -46.88 17.73
CA ASN A 603 -14.69 -47.93 17.63
C ASN A 603 -14.21 -49.22 16.93
N ARG A 604 -12.91 -49.35 16.65
CA ARG A 604 -12.31 -50.57 16.11
C ARG A 604 -11.24 -51.09 17.04
N PRO A 605 -11.56 -52.01 17.98
CA PRO A 605 -10.58 -52.63 18.83
C PRO A 605 -9.54 -53.37 17.96
N GLY A 606 -8.27 -53.16 18.22
CA GLY A 606 -7.15 -53.77 17.49
C GLY A 606 -6.50 -52.89 16.42
N THR A 607 -7.07 -51.75 16.08
CA THR A 607 -6.45 -50.78 15.17
C THR A 607 -5.55 -49.80 15.90
N GLY A 608 -4.53 -49.97 16.48
CA GLY A 608 -3.64 -49.04 17.19
C GLY A 608 -3.64 -47.58 16.70
N GLU A 609 -2.73 -46.80 17.15
CA GLU A 609 -2.54 -45.43 16.65
C GLU A 609 -1.85 -45.47 15.29
N LEU A 610 -2.47 -44.86 14.28
CA LEU A 610 -2.00 -44.79 12.89
C LEU A 610 -1.26 -43.49 12.63
N PHE A 611 0.00 -43.56 12.25
CA PHE A 611 0.79 -42.39 11.89
C PHE A 611 0.32 -41.77 10.57
N THR A 612 0.21 -40.46 10.57
CA THR A 612 -0.13 -39.66 9.41
C THR A 612 0.91 -38.56 9.20
N PHE A 613 1.35 -38.43 7.99
CA PHE A 613 2.29 -37.40 7.56
C PHE A 613 1.80 -36.73 6.29
N THR A 614 1.69 -35.43 6.28
CA THR A 614 1.34 -34.65 5.10
C THR A 614 2.32 -33.50 4.95
N THR A 615 2.93 -33.38 3.79
CA THR A 615 3.78 -32.22 3.49
C THR A 615 3.39 -31.63 2.15
N PHE A 616 3.40 -30.30 2.11
CA PHE A 616 3.20 -29.50 0.91
C PHE A 616 4.38 -28.54 0.80
N ASN A 617 5.11 -28.62 -0.31
CA ASN A 617 6.27 -27.79 -0.58
C ASN A 617 6.08 -27.07 -1.91
N SER A 618 6.35 -25.80 -1.96
CA SER A 618 6.34 -24.99 -3.18
C SER A 618 7.61 -24.14 -3.23
N ILE A 619 8.36 -24.28 -4.29
CA ILE A 619 9.56 -23.49 -4.56
C ILE A 619 9.33 -22.76 -5.87
N GLN A 620 9.32 -21.46 -5.80
CA GLN A 620 9.28 -20.60 -6.98
C GLN A 620 10.65 -19.96 -7.16
N TYR A 621 11.24 -20.16 -8.32
CA TYR A 621 12.47 -19.47 -8.74
C TYR A 621 12.19 -18.75 -10.05
N LYS A 622 12.07 -17.41 -9.98
CA LYS A 622 11.68 -16.59 -11.14
C LYS A 622 10.37 -17.09 -11.76
N VAL A 623 10.46 -17.64 -12.96
CA VAL A 623 9.34 -18.14 -13.77
C VAL A 623 9.05 -19.64 -13.57
N LEU A 624 9.88 -20.32 -12.81
CA LEU A 624 9.76 -21.74 -12.51
C LEU A 624 9.12 -21.94 -11.14
N THR A 625 8.09 -22.79 -11.09
CA THR A 625 7.45 -23.18 -9.81
C THR A 625 7.43 -24.70 -9.72
N ILE A 626 7.97 -25.23 -8.65
CA ILE A 626 7.95 -26.64 -8.31
C ILE A 626 7.01 -26.82 -7.12
N VAL A 627 6.03 -27.68 -7.23
CA VAL A 627 5.12 -28.05 -6.14
C VAL A 627 5.25 -29.55 -5.88
N ALA A 628 5.47 -29.89 -4.62
CA ALA A 628 5.50 -31.28 -4.16
C ALA A 628 4.53 -31.44 -2.99
N ARG A 629 3.63 -32.39 -3.08
CA ARG A 629 2.73 -32.80 -1.99
C ARG A 629 2.87 -34.28 -1.75
N TYR A 630 3.13 -34.66 -0.52
CA TYR A 630 3.18 -36.05 -0.10
C TYR A 630 2.22 -36.26 1.07
N ILE A 631 1.46 -37.32 0.97
CA ILE A 631 0.53 -37.76 2.01
C ILE A 631 0.82 -39.22 2.34
N TYR A 632 0.96 -39.51 3.60
CA TYR A 632 1.12 -40.85 4.15
C TYR A 632 0.12 -41.06 5.29
N GLY A 633 -0.56 -42.19 5.28
CA GLY A 633 -1.50 -42.54 6.31
C GLY A 633 -2.91 -41.99 6.13
N PRO A 634 -3.84 -42.30 7.02
CA PRO A 634 -5.23 -41.93 6.91
C PRO A 634 -5.39 -40.43 7.10
N THR A 635 -5.85 -39.72 6.08
CA THR A 635 -6.25 -38.31 6.18
C THR A 635 -7.73 -38.23 6.59
N VAL A 636 -8.09 -37.20 7.36
CA VAL A 636 -9.46 -36.99 7.84
C VAL A 636 -10.36 -36.56 6.65
N SER A 637 -10.82 -37.53 5.87
CA SER A 637 -11.85 -37.31 4.85
C SER A 637 -12.88 -38.43 4.96
N PRO A 638 -14.20 -38.13 5.02
CA PRO A 638 -15.26 -39.11 5.17
C PRO A 638 -15.22 -40.22 4.11
N SER A 639 -14.89 -39.84 2.86
CA SER A 639 -14.84 -40.77 1.72
C SER A 639 -13.67 -41.75 1.74
N ILE A 640 -12.60 -41.45 2.50
CA ILE A 640 -11.40 -42.27 2.58
C ILE A 640 -11.48 -43.27 3.75
N TYR A 641 -12.21 -42.94 4.78
CA TYR A 641 -12.31 -43.81 5.98
C TYR A 641 -13.03 -45.14 5.77
N PHE A 642 -13.89 -45.26 4.75
CA PHE A 642 -14.57 -46.52 4.47
C PHE A 642 -13.64 -47.66 3.95
N ASN A 643 -12.40 -47.30 3.51
CA ASN A 643 -11.43 -48.25 2.98
C ASN A 643 -10.17 -48.48 3.84
N ILE A 644 -10.14 -48.00 5.12
CA ILE A 644 -8.90 -47.99 5.95
C ILE A 644 -8.81 -49.22 6.87
N SER A 645 -9.64 -50.22 6.67
CA SER A 645 -9.58 -51.38 7.55
C SER A 645 -8.41 -52.36 7.38
N GLN A 646 -7.61 -52.18 6.29
CA GLN A 646 -6.42 -53.03 6.06
C GLN A 646 -5.26 -52.26 5.44
N PRO A 647 -3.95 -52.61 5.75
CA PRO A 647 -2.80 -52.15 5.00
C PRO A 647 -2.86 -52.60 3.53
N PRO A 648 -2.32 -51.83 2.57
CA PRO A 648 -1.45 -50.68 2.74
C PRO A 648 -2.18 -49.37 2.95
N TYR A 649 -1.73 -48.58 3.94
CA TYR A 649 -2.24 -47.22 4.16
C TYR A 649 -2.10 -46.33 2.93
N PRO A 650 -3.04 -45.38 2.71
CA PRO A 650 -2.97 -44.49 1.58
C PRO A 650 -1.66 -43.71 1.56
N GLN A 651 -0.94 -43.81 0.46
CA GLN A 651 0.24 -43.02 0.16
C GLN A 651 0.01 -42.34 -1.16
N SER A 652 0.11 -41.02 -1.20
CA SER A 652 0.04 -40.27 -2.42
C SER A 652 1.17 -39.28 -2.53
N LEU A 653 1.76 -39.21 -3.72
CA LEU A 653 2.77 -38.23 -4.12
C LEU A 653 2.20 -37.45 -5.30
N TYR A 654 2.17 -36.13 -5.19
CA TYR A 654 1.89 -35.23 -6.29
C TYR A 654 3.10 -34.33 -6.49
N LEU A 655 3.61 -34.30 -7.71
CA LEU A 655 4.65 -33.40 -8.17
C LEU A 655 4.12 -32.56 -9.32
N SER A 656 4.41 -31.27 -9.32
CA SER A 656 4.07 -30.37 -10.42
C SER A 656 5.24 -29.42 -10.67
N LEU A 657 5.62 -29.31 -11.94
CA LEU A 657 6.61 -28.37 -12.43
C LEU A 657 5.88 -27.40 -13.36
N GLN A 658 5.80 -26.14 -12.98
CA GLN A 658 5.19 -25.07 -13.77
C GLN A 658 6.29 -24.11 -14.23
N HIS A 659 6.33 -23.88 -15.53
CA HIS A 659 7.30 -22.99 -16.16
C HIS A 659 6.58 -22.05 -17.10
N GLN A 660 6.92 -20.74 -17.01
CA GLN A 660 6.41 -19.72 -17.91
C GLN A 660 7.59 -18.95 -18.49
N TYR A 661 7.65 -18.83 -19.80
CA TYR A 661 8.73 -18.11 -20.48
C TYR A 661 8.17 -17.12 -21.50
N GLN A 662 8.69 -15.90 -21.49
CA GLN A 662 8.37 -14.87 -22.46
C GLN A 662 9.59 -14.62 -23.35
N PHE A 663 9.38 -14.65 -24.66
CA PHE A 663 10.43 -14.38 -25.64
C PHE A 663 10.79 -12.89 -25.67
N LYS A 664 12.00 -12.59 -26.18
CA LYS A 664 12.54 -11.21 -26.16
C LYS A 664 11.66 -10.18 -26.86
N ASN A 665 10.95 -10.57 -27.92
CA ASN A 665 10.01 -9.70 -28.65
C ASN A 665 8.70 -9.41 -27.91
N GLN A 666 8.53 -9.99 -26.72
CA GLN A 666 7.33 -9.86 -25.88
C GLN A 666 6.01 -10.35 -26.54
N CYS A 667 6.04 -10.80 -27.77
CA CYS A 667 4.85 -11.28 -28.48
C CYS A 667 4.54 -12.75 -28.20
N TYR A 668 5.50 -13.55 -27.78
CA TYR A 668 5.33 -14.97 -27.51
C TYR A 668 5.49 -15.28 -26.03
N VAL A 669 4.57 -16.05 -25.50
CA VAL A 669 4.61 -16.59 -24.13
C VAL A 669 4.37 -18.09 -24.21
N ILE A 670 5.23 -18.88 -23.62
CA ILE A 670 5.04 -20.33 -23.47
C ILE A 670 4.82 -20.66 -21.99
N GLN A 671 3.83 -21.50 -21.72
CA GLN A 671 3.53 -21.99 -20.38
C GLN A 671 3.54 -23.51 -20.41
N ASN A 672 4.33 -24.13 -19.54
CA ASN A 672 4.42 -25.58 -19.43
C ASN A 672 4.02 -25.99 -18.02
N ASN A 673 3.31 -27.09 -17.93
CA ASN A 673 2.96 -27.74 -16.67
C ASN A 673 3.18 -29.24 -16.81
N VAL A 674 4.08 -29.77 -16.00
CA VAL A 674 4.33 -31.21 -15.90
C VAL A 674 3.80 -31.67 -14.56
N THR A 675 2.98 -32.68 -14.55
CA THR A 675 2.39 -33.25 -13.33
C THR A 675 2.70 -34.75 -13.25
N TYR A 676 2.97 -35.19 -12.04
CA TYR A 676 3.12 -36.60 -11.74
C TYR A 676 2.41 -36.93 -10.43
N THR A 677 1.52 -37.89 -10.45
CA THR A 677 0.75 -38.32 -9.28
C THR A 677 0.86 -39.83 -9.12
N VAL A 678 1.20 -40.27 -7.94
CA VAL A 678 1.17 -41.70 -7.54
C VAL A 678 0.25 -41.84 -6.36
N ASN A 679 -0.66 -42.77 -6.41
CA ASN A 679 -1.51 -43.17 -5.29
C ASN A 679 -1.39 -44.67 -5.08
N LYS A 680 -0.61 -45.07 -4.10
CA LYS A 680 -0.37 -46.48 -3.79
C LYS A 680 -1.61 -47.18 -3.27
N GLY A 681 -2.47 -46.49 -2.52
CA GLY A 681 -3.74 -47.03 -2.00
C GLY A 681 -4.71 -47.41 -3.13
N ALA A 682 -4.84 -46.54 -4.11
CA ALA A 682 -5.66 -46.76 -5.31
C ALA A 682 -4.89 -47.46 -6.45
N ARG A 683 -3.63 -47.85 -6.24
CA ARG A 683 -2.72 -48.44 -7.25
C ARG A 683 -2.75 -47.68 -8.59
N SER A 684 -2.87 -46.32 -8.51
CA SER A 684 -2.95 -45.50 -9.70
C SER A 684 -1.72 -44.60 -9.82
N GLN A 685 -1.28 -44.42 -11.06
CA GLN A 685 -0.24 -43.47 -11.42
C GLN A 685 -0.72 -42.61 -12.59
N ASN A 686 -0.42 -41.31 -12.53
CA ASN A 686 -0.78 -40.40 -13.60
C ASN A 686 0.40 -39.47 -13.88
N ALA A 687 0.83 -39.43 -15.14
CA ALA A 687 1.84 -38.50 -15.61
C ALA A 687 1.28 -37.67 -16.74
N GLY A 688 1.39 -36.34 -16.64
CA GLY A 688 0.88 -35.45 -17.66
C GLY A 688 1.86 -34.32 -17.96
N ILE A 689 1.92 -33.93 -19.21
CA ILE A 689 2.56 -32.73 -19.70
C ILE A 689 1.52 -31.91 -20.44
N PHE A 690 1.46 -30.63 -20.10
CA PHE A 690 0.56 -29.67 -20.73
C PHE A 690 1.34 -28.40 -21.09
N SER A 691 1.31 -28.04 -22.37
CA SER A 691 2.04 -26.91 -22.92
C SER A 691 1.08 -25.98 -23.63
N GLU A 692 1.20 -24.69 -23.38
CA GLU A 692 0.44 -23.64 -24.06
C GLU A 692 1.38 -22.59 -24.63
N LEU A 693 1.24 -22.32 -25.91
CA LEU A 693 1.92 -21.25 -26.62
C LEU A 693 0.92 -20.15 -26.93
N TYR A 694 1.23 -18.95 -26.49
CA TYR A 694 0.46 -17.75 -26.78
C TYR A 694 1.25 -16.84 -27.70
N TYR A 695 0.58 -16.33 -28.72
CA TYR A 695 1.09 -15.29 -29.61
C TYR A 695 0.19 -14.06 -29.51
N TYR A 696 0.76 -12.92 -29.14
CA TYR A 696 0.08 -11.65 -28.99
C TYR A 696 0.52 -10.71 -30.09
N THR A 697 -0.43 -10.04 -30.71
CA THR A 697 -0.14 -9.00 -31.69
C THR A 697 -0.37 -7.61 -31.10
N TYR A 698 0.29 -6.59 -31.62
CA TYR A 698 0.03 -5.19 -31.27
C TYR A 698 -1.38 -4.70 -31.65
N SER A 699 -2.05 -5.39 -32.56
CA SER A 699 -3.45 -5.16 -32.95
C SER A 699 -4.47 -5.85 -32.06
N ASN A 700 -4.08 -6.28 -30.85
CA ASN A 700 -4.93 -6.92 -29.84
C ASN A 700 -5.52 -8.28 -30.26
N TRP A 701 -4.83 -9.05 -31.09
CA TRP A 701 -5.10 -10.47 -31.28
C TRP A 701 -4.26 -11.30 -30.32
N ARG A 702 -4.84 -12.37 -29.81
CA ARG A 702 -4.15 -13.44 -29.08
C ARG A 702 -4.50 -14.77 -29.72
N PHE A 703 -3.47 -15.48 -30.15
CA PHE A 703 -3.58 -16.85 -30.61
C PHE A 703 -3.03 -17.77 -29.54
N LYS A 704 -3.69 -18.90 -29.33
CA LYS A 704 -3.31 -19.91 -28.34
C LYS A 704 -3.21 -21.27 -29.04
N LEU A 705 -2.15 -22.02 -28.80
CA LEU A 705 -2.00 -23.43 -29.10
C LEU A 705 -1.79 -24.16 -27.78
N SER A 706 -2.61 -25.12 -27.46
CA SER A 706 -2.46 -25.99 -26.29
C SER A 706 -2.28 -27.43 -26.71
N VAL A 707 -1.28 -28.11 -26.12
CA VAL A 707 -1.00 -29.52 -26.31
C VAL A 707 -0.85 -30.16 -24.94
N GLY A 708 -1.66 -31.15 -24.66
CA GLY A 708 -1.61 -31.93 -23.43
C GLY A 708 -1.46 -33.38 -23.73
N TYR A 709 -0.58 -34.09 -23.06
CA TYR A 709 -0.45 -35.53 -23.10
C TYR A 709 -0.51 -36.08 -21.68
N ASN A 710 -1.40 -37.02 -21.46
CA ASN A 710 -1.61 -37.62 -20.16
C ASN A 710 -1.60 -39.13 -20.26
N VAL A 711 -0.86 -39.79 -19.40
CA VAL A 711 -0.79 -41.24 -19.26
C VAL A 711 -1.26 -41.60 -17.86
N SER A 712 -2.29 -42.40 -17.77
CA SER A 712 -2.82 -42.89 -16.50
C SER A 712 -2.76 -44.42 -16.47
N TYR A 713 -2.22 -44.92 -15.39
CA TYR A 713 -2.18 -46.36 -15.07
C TYR A 713 -3.10 -46.65 -13.90
N PHE A 714 -4.00 -47.62 -14.05
CA PHE A 714 -4.88 -48.08 -13.00
C PHE A 714 -4.63 -49.57 -12.75
N GLY A 715 -4.12 -49.92 -11.58
CA GLY A 715 -3.95 -51.30 -11.15
C GLY A 715 -5.24 -51.92 -10.62
N ASN A 716 -5.40 -53.21 -10.83
CA ASN A 716 -6.60 -53.92 -10.39
C ASN A 716 -6.82 -53.89 -8.88
N THR A 717 -7.90 -53.37 -8.41
CA THR A 717 -8.42 -53.57 -7.05
C THR A 717 -9.41 -54.70 -7.05
N ALA A 718 -8.90 -55.92 -7.00
CA ALA A 718 -9.75 -57.11 -6.96
C ALA A 718 -10.28 -57.44 -5.59
N ASP A 719 -10.68 -56.45 -4.83
CA ASP A 719 -11.45 -56.66 -3.58
C ASP A 719 -12.21 -55.41 -3.19
N THR A 720 -13.50 -55.55 -3.19
CA THR A 720 -14.60 -54.73 -2.66
C THR A 720 -15.39 -53.88 -3.65
N LEU A 721 -16.61 -54.29 -3.79
CA LEU A 721 -17.73 -53.74 -4.55
C LEU A 721 -17.74 -54.08 -6.05
N ALA A 722 -18.18 -55.28 -6.30
CA ALA A 722 -18.71 -55.75 -7.61
C ALA A 722 -19.85 -54.84 -8.07
N MET A 723 -19.57 -53.79 -8.76
CA MET A 723 -20.48 -53.07 -9.67
C MET A 723 -19.68 -52.33 -10.75
N THR A 724 -19.01 -53.05 -11.54
CA THR A 724 -18.77 -52.82 -12.98
C THR A 724 -17.75 -53.84 -13.46
N THR A 725 -18.26 -54.82 -14.11
CA THR A 725 -17.55 -55.74 -14.98
C THR A 725 -16.67 -54.98 -15.99
N ASP A 726 -15.46 -55.49 -16.19
CA ASP A 726 -14.53 -55.20 -17.30
C ASP A 726 -13.47 -54.12 -17.13
N LEU A 727 -12.81 -54.01 -15.95
CA LEU A 727 -11.48 -53.44 -15.94
C LEU A 727 -10.45 -54.58 -15.88
N GLN A 728 -9.93 -54.96 -17.01
CA GLN A 728 -8.82 -55.95 -17.12
C GLN A 728 -7.54 -55.43 -16.49
N LYS A 729 -6.71 -56.37 -16.04
CA LYS A 729 -5.45 -56.21 -15.36
C LYS A 729 -4.54 -55.14 -16.05
N GLY A 730 -4.36 -53.97 -15.44
CA GLY A 730 -3.32 -53.03 -15.83
C GLY A 730 -3.65 -52.13 -17.04
N ASP A 731 -4.84 -51.51 -17.03
CA ASP A 731 -5.20 -50.55 -18.09
C ASP A 731 -4.36 -49.29 -18.08
N ILE A 732 -3.62 -49.09 -19.16
CA ILE A 732 -2.92 -47.83 -19.46
C ILE A 732 -3.83 -47.02 -20.36
N THR A 733 -4.32 -45.87 -19.87
CA THR A 733 -5.03 -44.93 -20.70
C THR A 733 -4.10 -43.77 -21.11
N GLN A 734 -4.06 -43.51 -22.40
CA GLN A 734 -3.30 -42.43 -22.98
C GLN A 734 -4.27 -41.42 -23.59
N ASN A 735 -4.07 -40.15 -23.31
CA ASN A 735 -4.94 -39.08 -23.82
C ASN A 735 -4.08 -37.91 -24.34
N LEU A 736 -4.15 -37.70 -25.66
CA LEU A 736 -3.58 -36.56 -26.33
C LEU A 736 -4.68 -35.48 -26.49
N GLN A 737 -4.45 -34.32 -25.95
CA GLN A 737 -5.35 -33.20 -26.03
C GLN A 737 -4.70 -32.07 -26.83
N VAL A 738 -5.34 -31.66 -27.91
CA VAL A 738 -4.91 -30.51 -28.71
C VAL A 738 -6.03 -29.49 -28.74
N GLY A 739 -5.69 -28.23 -28.52
CA GLY A 739 -6.65 -27.12 -28.56
C GLY A 739 -6.04 -25.88 -29.20
N VAL A 740 -6.88 -25.15 -29.90
CA VAL A 740 -6.54 -23.84 -30.51
C VAL A 740 -7.46 -22.77 -29.96
N GLY A 741 -6.91 -21.61 -29.65
CA GLY A 741 -7.69 -20.47 -29.18
C GLY A 741 -7.36 -19.22 -29.98
N ILE A 742 -8.38 -18.42 -30.23
CA ILE A 742 -8.26 -17.13 -30.87
C ILE A 742 -9.04 -16.14 -30.02
N ARG A 743 -8.40 -15.04 -29.63
CA ARG A 743 -9.03 -13.93 -28.93
C ARG A 743 -8.76 -12.64 -29.68
N LYS A 744 -9.81 -11.84 -29.85
CA LYS A 744 -9.73 -10.48 -30.39
C LYS A 744 -10.33 -9.52 -29.40
N GLU A 745 -9.61 -8.46 -29.14
CA GLU A 745 -10.08 -7.31 -28.39
C GLU A 745 -10.26 -6.14 -29.33
N PHE A 746 -11.46 -5.55 -29.38
CA PHE A 746 -11.76 -4.39 -30.20
C PHE A 746 -12.82 -3.50 -29.53
N GLY A 747 -13.01 -2.29 -30.08
CA GLY A 747 -14.07 -1.39 -29.67
C GLY A 747 -15.17 -1.30 -30.72
N ILE A 748 -16.41 -1.49 -30.33
CA ILE A 748 -17.56 -1.18 -31.19
C ILE A 748 -17.85 0.31 -31.07
N MET A 749 -17.68 1.05 -32.16
CA MET A 749 -17.94 2.49 -32.17
C MET A 749 -19.42 2.77 -31.94
N ILE A 750 -19.69 3.64 -30.97
CA ILE A 750 -21.04 4.14 -30.76
C ILE A 750 -21.36 5.13 -31.91
N PRO A 751 -22.51 4.98 -32.61
CA PRO A 751 -22.90 5.90 -33.66
C PRO A 751 -22.87 7.35 -33.14
N LYS A 752 -22.37 8.29 -33.96
CA LYS A 752 -22.21 9.71 -33.59
C LYS A 752 -23.48 10.34 -33.01
N LYS A 753 -24.66 9.88 -33.43
CA LYS A 753 -25.96 10.30 -32.90
C LYS A 753 -26.17 10.06 -31.41
N PHE A 754 -25.50 9.07 -30.84
CA PHE A 754 -25.55 8.69 -29.41
C PHE A 754 -24.29 9.05 -28.62
N ALA A 755 -23.20 9.41 -29.31
CA ALA A 755 -21.95 9.81 -28.69
C ALA A 755 -21.98 11.31 -28.35
N LYS A 756 -22.34 11.65 -27.12
CA LYS A 756 -22.27 13.03 -26.59
C LYS A 756 -20.82 13.55 -26.43
N THR A 757 -19.84 12.72 -26.66
CA THR A 757 -18.43 13.03 -26.35
C THR A 757 -17.60 12.88 -27.63
N ARG A 758 -16.92 13.95 -28.01
CA ARG A 758 -15.94 13.95 -29.10
C ARG A 758 -14.56 13.60 -28.56
N TYR A 759 -13.81 12.81 -29.31
CA TYR A 759 -12.42 12.46 -28.99
C TYR A 759 -11.53 12.93 -30.13
N VAL A 760 -10.36 13.42 -29.77
CA VAL A 760 -9.40 14.03 -30.69
C VAL A 760 -8.02 13.46 -30.50
N THR A 761 -7.17 13.61 -31.49
CA THR A 761 -5.73 13.31 -31.42
C THR A 761 -4.97 14.62 -31.42
N ILE A 762 -4.13 14.82 -30.42
CA ILE A 762 -3.33 16.03 -30.25
C ILE A 762 -1.87 15.67 -30.36
N THR A 763 -1.13 16.43 -31.18
CA THR A 763 0.33 16.34 -31.24
C THR A 763 0.91 17.67 -30.74
N TYR A 764 1.60 17.62 -29.61
CA TYR A 764 2.36 18.75 -29.12
C TYR A 764 3.69 18.82 -29.89
N HIS A 765 4.11 20.02 -30.29
CA HIS A 765 5.35 20.24 -31.03
C HIS A 765 6.17 21.32 -30.34
N ALA A 766 7.23 20.94 -29.64
CA ALA A 766 8.14 21.86 -28.96
C ALA A 766 9.32 22.22 -29.83
N PHE A 767 9.64 23.50 -29.93
CA PHE A 767 10.72 24.03 -30.75
C PHE A 767 11.24 25.37 -30.21
N ILE A 768 12.45 25.76 -30.59
CA ILE A 768 13.02 27.08 -30.30
C ILE A 768 12.48 28.06 -31.32
N ASP A 769 11.69 29.04 -30.89
CA ASP A 769 11.12 30.10 -31.69
C ASP A 769 12.10 31.31 -31.68
N ASN A 770 12.96 31.39 -32.68
CA ASN A 770 13.99 32.41 -32.74
C ASN A 770 13.45 33.78 -33.15
N ASN A 771 12.42 33.82 -34.01
CA ASN A 771 11.83 35.04 -34.53
C ASN A 771 10.61 35.52 -33.78
N GLY A 772 10.12 34.74 -32.81
CA GLY A 772 9.01 35.11 -31.95
C GLY A 772 7.61 34.96 -32.53
N ASN A 773 7.47 34.37 -33.75
CA ASN A 773 6.20 34.31 -34.49
C ASN A 773 5.24 33.17 -33.97
N GLY A 774 5.72 32.24 -33.15
CA GLY A 774 4.94 31.12 -32.61
C GLY A 774 4.70 29.99 -33.60
N ILE A 775 5.31 30.01 -34.76
CA ILE A 775 5.21 29.02 -35.84
C ILE A 775 6.59 28.38 -36.04
N ARG A 776 6.63 27.05 -36.18
CA ARG A 776 7.86 26.30 -36.43
C ARG A 776 8.38 26.59 -37.87
N ASP A 777 9.48 27.28 -38.00
CA ASP A 777 10.17 27.59 -39.27
C ASP A 777 11.28 26.57 -39.58
N ARG A 778 11.76 26.54 -40.84
CA ARG A 778 12.72 25.49 -41.29
C ARG A 778 14.08 25.55 -40.60
N ASP A 779 14.52 26.73 -40.20
CA ASP A 779 15.79 27.03 -39.54
C ASP A 779 15.75 26.92 -38.02
N GLU A 780 14.58 26.62 -37.45
CA GLU A 780 14.39 26.47 -36.00
C GLU A 780 14.62 25.05 -35.54
N VAL A 781 15.03 24.89 -34.27
CA VAL A 781 15.45 23.62 -33.71
C VAL A 781 14.31 23.00 -32.93
N ASP A 782 14.01 21.72 -33.20
CA ASP A 782 13.07 20.92 -32.45
C ASP A 782 13.65 20.54 -31.07
N LEU A 783 12.82 20.56 -30.03
CA LEU A 783 13.22 20.29 -28.64
C LEU A 783 12.81 18.89 -28.19
N GLU A 784 13.83 18.06 -27.94
CA GLU A 784 13.67 16.74 -27.31
C GLU A 784 13.53 16.86 -25.77
N ASN A 785 12.91 15.87 -25.14
CA ASN A 785 12.78 15.76 -23.69
C ASN A 785 12.01 16.92 -23.01
N VAL A 786 11.06 17.51 -23.72
CA VAL A 786 10.11 18.45 -23.14
C VAL A 786 8.90 17.67 -22.65
N VAL A 787 8.58 17.78 -21.36
CA VAL A 787 7.42 17.15 -20.73
C VAL A 787 6.21 18.08 -20.86
N VAL A 788 5.11 17.54 -21.36
CA VAL A 788 3.81 18.18 -21.42
C VAL A 788 2.86 17.45 -20.49
N ASN A 789 2.43 18.14 -19.44
CA ASN A 789 1.47 17.63 -18.45
C ASN A 789 0.15 18.39 -18.63
N ASN A 790 -0.96 17.66 -18.87
CA ASN A 790 -2.28 18.26 -18.97
C ASN A 790 -3.23 17.83 -17.85
N GLY A 791 -2.69 17.47 -16.68
CA GLY A 791 -3.42 17.09 -15.49
C GLY A 791 -3.73 15.60 -15.42
N ASP A 792 -4.24 14.99 -16.47
CA ASP A 792 -4.64 13.58 -16.51
C ASP A 792 -3.51 12.65 -16.95
N PHE A 793 -2.58 13.14 -17.77
CA PHE A 793 -1.46 12.37 -18.30
C PHE A 793 -0.25 13.27 -18.62
N GLU A 794 0.90 12.63 -18.78
CA GLU A 794 2.17 13.27 -19.13
C GLU A 794 2.76 12.61 -20.37
N VAL A 795 3.21 13.44 -21.32
CA VAL A 795 3.94 12.99 -22.51
C VAL A 795 5.25 13.73 -22.63
N ILE A 796 6.22 13.13 -23.31
CA ILE A 796 7.56 13.70 -23.53
C ILE A 796 7.85 13.80 -25.01
N THR A 797 8.48 14.89 -25.46
CA THR A 797 8.82 15.06 -26.87
C THR A 797 9.97 14.17 -27.28
N ASP A 798 9.90 13.67 -28.52
CA ASP A 798 10.96 12.91 -29.18
C ASP A 798 12.01 13.85 -29.82
N LYS A 799 12.98 13.25 -30.51
CA LYS A 799 14.05 14.00 -31.24
C LYS A 799 13.53 14.96 -32.31
N TYR A 800 12.27 14.87 -32.73
CA TYR A 800 11.59 15.77 -33.64
C TYR A 800 10.70 16.78 -32.91
N GLY A 801 10.89 16.96 -31.61
CA GLY A 801 10.09 17.84 -30.78
C GLY A 801 8.63 17.44 -30.60
N LYS A 802 8.22 16.20 -30.96
CA LYS A 802 6.81 15.79 -31.01
C LYS A 802 6.43 14.84 -29.89
N ALA A 803 5.29 15.12 -29.27
CA ALA A 803 4.62 14.24 -28.33
C ALA A 803 3.13 14.14 -28.70
N THR A 804 2.59 12.90 -28.79
CA THR A 804 1.25 12.70 -29.32
C THR A 804 0.34 12.03 -28.30
N VAL A 805 -0.87 12.58 -28.13
CA VAL A 805 -1.93 12.01 -27.30
C VAL A 805 -3.08 11.57 -28.19
N LEU A 806 -3.35 10.27 -28.16
CA LEU A 806 -4.39 9.64 -28.97
C LEU A 806 -5.67 9.47 -28.16
N ASN A 807 -6.81 9.76 -28.77
CA ASN A 807 -8.14 9.52 -28.22
C ASN A 807 -8.40 10.24 -26.87
N ILE A 808 -7.98 11.50 -26.76
CA ILE A 808 -8.38 12.35 -25.64
C ILE A 808 -9.79 12.90 -25.86
N LYS A 809 -10.56 13.04 -24.80
CA LYS A 809 -11.88 13.66 -24.83
C LYS A 809 -11.76 15.13 -25.16
N SER A 810 -12.63 15.68 -26.05
CA SER A 810 -12.67 17.13 -26.28
C SER A 810 -13.07 17.88 -25.00
N GLY A 811 -12.41 19.00 -24.74
CA GLY A 811 -12.61 19.81 -23.53
C GLY A 811 -11.45 20.75 -23.26
N THR A 812 -11.57 21.54 -22.21
CA THR A 812 -10.49 22.43 -21.75
C THR A 812 -9.63 21.68 -20.72
N TYR A 813 -8.33 21.70 -20.93
CA TYR A 813 -7.35 21.01 -20.08
C TYR A 813 -6.32 22.01 -19.57
N PRO A 814 -5.94 21.92 -18.28
CA PRO A 814 -4.79 22.64 -17.79
C PRO A 814 -3.54 22.09 -18.49
N ILE A 815 -2.60 22.96 -18.81
CA ILE A 815 -1.37 22.53 -19.45
C ILE A 815 -0.16 23.11 -18.71
N ARG A 816 0.84 22.26 -18.44
CA ARG A 816 2.12 22.63 -17.89
C ARG A 816 3.20 22.03 -18.77
N VAL A 817 4.18 22.87 -19.12
CA VAL A 817 5.30 22.46 -19.97
C VAL A 817 6.60 22.77 -19.26
N PHE A 818 7.50 21.81 -19.24
CA PHE A 818 8.85 22.00 -18.74
C PHE A 818 9.84 21.10 -19.49
N ALA A 819 11.03 21.60 -19.73
CA ALA A 819 12.11 20.82 -20.33
C ALA A 819 12.88 20.06 -19.22
N LEU A 820 13.29 18.82 -19.48
CA LEU A 820 14.15 18.06 -18.55
C LEU A 820 15.61 18.51 -18.61
N GLU A 821 15.98 19.25 -19.62
CA GLU A 821 17.27 19.90 -19.76
C GLU A 821 17.09 21.40 -19.64
N GLU A 822 18.04 22.07 -19.01
CA GLU A 822 18.01 23.52 -18.93
C GLU A 822 18.27 24.12 -20.33
N ILE A 823 17.25 24.81 -20.84
CA ILE A 823 17.34 25.55 -22.10
C ILE A 823 17.62 27.01 -21.75
N TYR A 824 18.89 27.32 -21.57
CA TYR A 824 19.32 28.66 -21.14
C TYR A 824 18.87 29.74 -22.13
N GLY A 825 18.22 30.76 -21.60
CA GLY A 825 17.82 31.93 -22.40
C GLY A 825 16.52 31.78 -23.16
N PHE A 826 15.75 30.69 -22.91
CA PHE A 826 14.45 30.46 -23.52
C PHE A 826 13.41 30.04 -22.49
N TYR A 827 12.13 30.33 -22.75
CA TYR A 827 11.02 29.93 -21.93
C TYR A 827 9.88 29.40 -22.78
N PRO A 828 9.07 28.43 -22.32
CA PRO A 828 7.90 27.96 -23.04
C PRO A 828 6.76 28.99 -22.98
N GLN A 829 6.34 29.49 -24.13
CA GLN A 829 5.18 30.39 -24.23
C GLN A 829 3.92 29.56 -24.44
N ILE A 830 3.17 29.31 -23.36
CA ILE A 830 1.92 28.56 -23.42
C ILE A 830 0.91 29.16 -22.42
N THR A 831 -0.37 29.00 -22.72
CA THR A 831 -1.46 29.40 -21.82
C THR A 831 -1.64 28.35 -20.71
N ASP A 832 -2.22 28.75 -19.55
CA ASP A 832 -2.45 27.83 -18.43
C ASP A 832 -3.46 26.71 -18.75
N SER A 833 -4.26 26.89 -19.80
CA SER A 833 -5.21 25.91 -20.29
C SER A 833 -5.36 25.95 -21.80
N ILE A 834 -5.71 24.82 -22.38
CA ILE A 834 -5.91 24.67 -23.83
C ILE A 834 -7.27 24.01 -24.11
N LEU A 835 -8.01 24.55 -25.06
CA LEU A 835 -9.22 23.95 -25.58
C LEU A 835 -8.88 22.94 -26.69
N LEU A 836 -9.15 21.67 -26.45
CA LEU A 836 -8.96 20.56 -27.38
C LEU A 836 -10.31 20.16 -27.97
N ASP A 837 -10.69 20.75 -29.10
CA ASP A 837 -11.97 20.50 -29.78
C ASP A 837 -11.82 19.72 -31.08
N ASN A 838 -10.67 19.77 -31.70
CA ASN A 838 -10.32 19.12 -32.97
C ASN A 838 -8.96 18.42 -32.89
N SER A 839 -8.75 17.41 -33.75
CA SER A 839 -7.41 16.81 -33.89
C SER A 839 -6.49 17.84 -34.56
N SER A 840 -5.41 18.20 -33.86
CA SER A 840 -4.53 19.30 -34.27
C SER A 840 -3.11 19.11 -33.77
N VAL A 841 -2.21 19.87 -34.31
CA VAL A 841 -0.85 20.08 -33.79
C VAL A 841 -0.89 21.37 -32.96
N VAL A 842 -0.45 21.24 -31.71
CA VAL A 842 -0.35 22.34 -30.76
C VAL A 842 1.11 22.77 -30.69
N PRO A 843 1.48 23.94 -31.18
CA PRO A 843 2.84 24.45 -31.08
C PRO A 843 3.16 24.82 -29.65
N ILE A 844 4.38 24.50 -29.22
CA ILE A 844 4.97 24.89 -27.95
C ILE A 844 6.26 25.66 -28.25
N PRO A 845 6.17 26.96 -28.60
CA PRO A 845 7.32 27.77 -28.89
C PRO A 845 8.10 28.08 -27.61
N PHE A 846 9.40 27.88 -27.63
CA PHE A 846 10.36 28.37 -26.63
C PHE A 846 10.95 29.65 -27.13
N LYS A 847 10.52 30.79 -26.57
CA LYS A 847 10.95 32.14 -26.99
C LYS A 847 12.14 32.62 -26.19
N LYS A 848 12.91 33.58 -26.77
CA LYS A 848 14.02 34.24 -26.07
C LYS A 848 13.54 34.88 -24.78
N ALA A 849 14.31 34.69 -23.72
CA ALA A 849 14.03 35.19 -22.41
C ALA A 849 15.13 36.11 -21.90
N VAL A 850 14.79 37.05 -21.05
CA VAL A 850 15.71 37.86 -20.27
C VAL A 850 15.95 37.22 -18.92
N LYS A 851 17.19 37.11 -18.48
CA LYS A 851 17.55 36.58 -17.16
C LYS A 851 17.38 37.65 -16.10
N ILE A 852 16.55 37.42 -15.11
CA ILE A 852 16.55 38.18 -13.85
C ILE A 852 17.31 37.36 -12.82
N SER A 853 18.31 37.95 -12.17
CA SER A 853 19.06 37.29 -11.10
C SER A 853 19.22 38.25 -9.92
N GLY A 854 19.54 37.71 -8.76
CA GLY A 854 19.74 38.52 -7.58
C GLY A 854 20.01 37.69 -6.34
N THR A 855 20.19 38.37 -5.22
CA THR A 855 20.42 37.75 -3.92
C THR A 855 19.45 38.30 -2.90
N ILE A 856 19.18 37.51 -1.87
CA ILE A 856 18.48 37.95 -0.67
C ILE A 856 19.56 38.25 0.39
N ALA A 857 19.58 39.49 0.86
CA ALA A 857 20.42 39.90 1.97
C ALA A 857 19.57 40.20 3.22
N VAL A 858 20.11 39.93 4.39
CA VAL A 858 19.41 40.19 5.66
C VAL A 858 20.30 41.04 6.57
N ASN A 859 19.82 42.23 6.93
CA ASN A 859 20.46 43.10 7.87
C ASN A 859 19.94 42.81 9.26
N LYS A 860 20.75 42.20 10.10
CA LYS A 860 20.47 41.97 11.54
C LYS A 860 20.98 43.13 12.41
N ILE A 861 20.13 43.58 13.35
CA ILE A 861 20.49 44.54 14.36
C ILE A 861 21.33 43.85 15.45
N ILE A 862 20.97 42.58 15.71
CA ILE A 862 21.64 41.78 16.74
C ILE A 862 22.26 40.57 16.02
N ASN A 863 23.56 40.43 16.06
CA ASN A 863 24.24 39.26 15.57
C ASN A 863 24.17 38.14 16.64
N ASP A 864 23.08 37.36 16.58
CA ASP A 864 22.81 36.26 17.51
C ASP A 864 23.51 34.94 17.08
N GLY A 865 24.35 34.97 16.05
CA GLY A 865 25.08 33.80 15.54
C GLY A 865 24.19 32.77 14.87
N VAL A 866 22.87 32.98 14.84
CA VAL A 866 21.93 32.00 14.17
C VAL A 866 21.87 32.32 12.69
N PRO A 867 22.35 31.45 11.80
CA PRO A 867 22.22 31.66 10.36
C PRO A 867 20.74 31.58 9.96
N LEU A 868 20.28 32.57 9.24
CA LEU A 868 18.95 32.52 8.62
C LEU A 868 19.04 31.62 7.38
N LEU A 869 18.06 30.73 7.24
CA LEU A 869 17.93 29.89 6.06
C LEU A 869 17.40 30.76 4.90
N LEU A 870 18.25 30.98 3.91
CA LEU A 870 17.94 31.77 2.73
C LEU A 870 17.55 30.91 1.52
N ASP A 871 17.46 29.59 1.68
CA ASP A 871 17.08 28.65 0.64
C ASP A 871 15.56 28.54 0.50
N ASN A 872 15.11 28.21 -0.71
CA ASN A 872 13.70 27.97 -1.06
C ASN A 872 12.73 29.17 -0.83
N ILE A 873 13.25 30.38 -0.79
CA ILE A 873 12.40 31.56 -0.76
C ILE A 873 11.92 31.82 -2.17
N ARG A 874 10.61 31.91 -2.36
CA ARG A 874 10.02 32.09 -3.68
C ARG A 874 10.03 33.56 -4.07
N ILE A 875 10.62 33.84 -5.24
CA ILE A 875 10.52 35.11 -5.93
C ILE A 875 9.57 34.92 -7.12
N THR A 876 8.62 35.82 -7.28
CA THR A 876 7.63 35.78 -8.36
C THR A 876 7.67 37.08 -9.14
N ALA A 877 7.83 36.97 -10.47
CA ALA A 877 7.69 38.05 -11.42
C ALA A 877 6.28 37.99 -12.03
N VAL A 878 5.48 39.03 -11.83
CA VAL A 878 4.12 39.14 -12.33
C VAL A 878 4.13 40.15 -13.45
N ALA A 879 3.74 39.72 -14.66
CA ALA A 879 3.60 40.58 -15.83
C ALA A 879 2.33 41.44 -15.76
N SER A 880 2.27 42.51 -16.55
CA SER A 880 1.07 43.41 -16.61
C SER A 880 -0.20 42.70 -17.09
N ASP A 881 -0.07 41.58 -17.78
CA ASP A 881 -1.17 40.73 -18.24
C ASP A 881 -1.59 39.63 -17.23
N GLY A 882 -0.99 39.65 -16.01
CA GLY A 882 -1.29 38.70 -14.95
C GLY A 882 -0.51 37.37 -15.02
N ARG A 883 0.29 37.14 -16.06
CA ARG A 883 1.18 35.96 -16.11
C ARG A 883 2.25 36.07 -15.04
N SER A 884 2.55 34.95 -14.38
CA SER A 884 3.51 34.89 -13.31
C SER A 884 4.61 33.86 -13.57
N TYR A 885 5.84 34.22 -13.25
CA TYR A 885 7.05 33.38 -13.34
C TYR A 885 7.69 33.33 -11.97
N SER A 886 8.10 32.16 -11.51
CA SER A 886 8.67 32.03 -10.17
C SER A 886 9.97 31.26 -10.19
N ALA A 887 10.89 31.66 -9.31
CA ALA A 887 12.07 30.89 -8.95
C ALA A 887 12.18 30.79 -7.43
N VAL A 888 13.05 29.91 -6.96
CA VAL A 888 13.38 29.78 -5.53
C VAL A 888 14.86 30.01 -5.34
N THR A 889 15.23 30.55 -4.18
CA THR A 889 16.63 30.80 -3.84
C THR A 889 17.37 29.51 -3.50
N ASP A 890 18.68 29.54 -3.73
CA ASP A 890 19.63 28.55 -3.23
C ASP A 890 20.03 28.81 -1.75
N LYS A 891 20.94 28.02 -1.21
CA LYS A 891 21.46 28.16 0.18
C LYS A 891 22.09 29.51 0.49
N ASN A 892 22.63 30.19 -0.51
CA ASN A 892 23.29 31.49 -0.39
C ASN A 892 22.29 32.64 -0.59
N GLY A 893 21.01 32.33 -0.78
CA GLY A 893 19.99 33.32 -1.10
C GLY A 893 20.04 33.81 -2.55
N PHE A 894 20.80 33.17 -3.43
CA PHE A 894 20.86 33.52 -4.84
C PHE A 894 19.68 32.90 -5.60
N TYR A 895 19.10 33.70 -6.52
CA TYR A 895 18.03 33.25 -7.41
C TYR A 895 18.27 33.74 -8.86
N PHE A 896 17.70 33.03 -9.80
CA PHE A 896 17.53 33.51 -11.17
C PHE A 896 16.25 32.92 -11.77
N LEU A 897 15.67 33.67 -12.71
CA LEU A 897 14.54 33.21 -13.53
C LEU A 897 14.68 33.80 -14.93
N TYR A 898 14.17 33.08 -15.91
CA TYR A 898 14.07 33.52 -17.29
C TYR A 898 12.62 33.92 -17.60
N VAL A 899 12.42 35.13 -18.07
CA VAL A 899 11.10 35.68 -18.39
C VAL A 899 11.13 36.40 -19.74
N PRO A 900 9.98 36.52 -20.41
CA PRO A 900 9.87 37.34 -21.62
C PRO A 900 10.35 38.79 -21.41
N SER A 901 10.69 39.51 -22.52
CA SER A 901 10.78 40.95 -22.45
C SER A 901 9.42 41.56 -22.09
N GLY A 902 9.42 42.60 -21.26
CA GLY A 902 8.19 43.23 -20.77
C GLY A 902 8.38 43.87 -19.40
N ARG A 903 7.27 44.39 -18.86
CA ARG A 903 7.24 45.01 -17.54
C ARG A 903 6.72 44.02 -16.50
N TYR A 904 7.50 43.83 -15.40
CA TYR A 904 7.20 42.89 -14.34
C TYR A 904 7.23 43.55 -12.96
N THR A 905 6.34 43.09 -12.10
CA THR A 905 6.43 43.37 -10.67
C THR A 905 7.01 42.14 -9.96
N LEU A 906 8.19 42.33 -9.38
CA LEU A 906 8.83 41.26 -8.60
C LEU A 906 8.31 41.30 -7.17
N THR A 907 7.84 40.15 -6.70
CA THR A 907 7.38 39.92 -5.33
C THR A 907 8.13 38.76 -4.70
N ILE A 908 8.33 38.84 -3.41
CA ILE A 908 9.00 37.78 -2.63
C ILE A 908 8.05 37.22 -1.58
N ASN A 909 8.10 35.90 -1.33
CA ASN A 909 7.36 35.30 -0.25
C ASN A 909 8.16 35.45 1.07
N ASP A 910 7.72 36.39 1.93
CA ASP A 910 8.34 36.77 3.19
C ASP A 910 7.89 35.93 4.40
N ASN A 911 6.97 34.98 4.23
CA ASN A 911 6.41 34.18 5.31
C ASN A 911 7.46 33.42 6.15
N GLN A 912 8.64 33.15 5.59
CA GLN A 912 9.72 32.41 6.28
C GLN A 912 10.46 33.30 7.29
N PHE A 913 10.41 34.63 7.16
CA PHE A 913 11.14 35.54 8.02
C PHE A 913 10.34 35.96 9.27
N GLY A 914 9.05 35.66 9.32
CA GLY A 914 8.15 35.99 10.41
C GLY A 914 7.99 37.53 10.62
N GLU A 915 7.35 37.93 11.70
CA GLU A 915 7.07 39.34 11.99
C GLU A 915 8.31 40.17 12.37
N ASN A 916 9.44 39.50 12.60
CA ASN A 916 10.67 40.17 13.09
C ASN A 916 11.47 40.87 11.98
N PHE A 917 11.18 40.55 10.72
CA PHE A 917 11.87 41.13 9.56
C PHE A 917 10.91 41.86 8.66
N VAL A 918 11.36 42.91 8.03
CA VAL A 918 10.61 43.72 7.05
C VAL A 918 11.43 43.83 5.79
N LEU A 919 10.79 43.58 4.68
CA LEU A 919 11.39 43.80 3.37
C LEU A 919 11.60 45.31 3.14
N ALA A 920 12.80 45.66 2.74
CA ALA A 920 13.15 47.07 2.51
C ALA A 920 12.37 47.71 1.34
N GLN A 921 12.08 46.89 0.30
CA GLN A 921 11.31 47.31 -0.86
C GLN A 921 10.31 46.19 -1.24
N ASN A 922 9.05 46.49 -1.12
CA ASN A 922 7.97 45.61 -1.62
C ASN A 922 7.64 45.98 -3.06
N ASN A 923 7.37 44.98 -3.90
CA ASN A 923 6.90 45.16 -5.27
C ASN A 923 7.85 45.95 -6.17
N VAL A 924 9.02 45.40 -6.42
CA VAL A 924 10.00 46.02 -7.31
C VAL A 924 9.56 45.88 -8.76
N VAL A 925 9.40 46.99 -9.48
CA VAL A 925 9.04 46.99 -10.89
C VAL A 925 10.33 46.98 -11.71
N VAL A 926 10.42 46.02 -12.64
CA VAL A 926 11.55 45.90 -13.59
C VAL A 926 11.00 45.92 -15.02
N ASP A 927 11.63 46.75 -15.85
CA ASP A 927 11.35 46.84 -17.29
C ASP A 927 12.43 46.06 -18.04
N LEU A 928 12.04 44.95 -18.67
CA LEU A 928 12.96 44.08 -19.43
C LEU A 928 12.85 44.38 -20.92
N VAL A 929 13.91 44.95 -21.45
CA VAL A 929 13.97 45.31 -22.87
C VAL A 929 14.59 44.16 -23.67
N GLU A 930 14.08 43.90 -24.85
CA GLU A 930 14.64 42.90 -25.77
C GLU A 930 16.08 43.27 -26.12
N GLY A 931 16.99 42.28 -26.02
CA GLY A 931 18.43 42.47 -26.25
C GLY A 931 19.27 42.67 -24.99
N ILE A 932 18.67 42.85 -23.80
CA ILE A 932 19.40 42.83 -22.53
C ILE A 932 19.52 41.38 -22.06
N ALA A 933 20.75 40.88 -21.92
CA ALA A 933 20.97 39.48 -21.56
C ALA A 933 20.59 39.13 -20.12
N ALA A 934 20.76 40.07 -19.18
CA ALA A 934 20.46 39.85 -17.76
C ALA A 934 20.25 41.15 -17.00
N ILE A 935 19.35 41.13 -16.01
CA ILE A 935 19.16 42.20 -15.00
C ILE A 935 19.41 41.61 -13.63
N SER A 936 20.11 42.38 -12.77
CA SER A 936 20.30 41.98 -11.36
C SER A 936 19.39 42.78 -10.44
N GLN A 937 18.57 42.07 -9.64
CA GLN A 937 17.70 42.65 -8.64
C GLN A 937 17.82 41.88 -7.33
N SER A 938 18.32 42.54 -6.28
CA SER A 938 18.48 41.95 -4.97
C SER A 938 17.41 42.46 -3.99
N PHE A 939 17.05 41.65 -3.03
CA PHE A 939 16.10 42.01 -1.94
C PHE A 939 16.83 42.06 -0.61
N VAL A 940 16.48 43.06 0.20
CA VAL A 940 17.07 43.28 1.53
C VAL A 940 15.98 43.22 2.58
N PHE A 941 16.13 42.35 3.56
CA PHE A 941 15.31 42.29 4.76
C PHE A 941 16.03 43.00 5.93
N ASN A 942 15.34 43.86 6.63
CA ASN A 942 15.85 44.52 7.83
C ASN A 942 15.13 43.97 9.07
N GLU A 943 15.90 43.67 10.11
CA GLU A 943 15.33 43.26 11.42
C GLU A 943 14.61 44.48 12.06
N ARG A 944 13.40 44.26 12.55
CA ARG A 944 12.62 45.28 13.27
C ARG A 944 13.20 45.51 14.64
N PRO A 945 13.43 46.78 15.07
CA PRO A 945 13.81 47.06 16.45
C PRO A 945 12.69 46.59 17.41
N ARG A 946 13.07 45.80 18.38
CA ARG A 946 12.11 45.28 19.37
C ARG A 946 11.54 46.44 20.21
N LYS A 947 10.24 46.72 20.19
CA LYS A 947 9.58 47.64 21.12
C LYS A 947 9.50 46.96 22.49
N ILE A 948 10.32 47.44 23.42
CA ILE A 948 10.22 47.06 24.81
C ILE A 948 9.06 47.85 25.42
N ASN A 949 7.92 47.26 25.57
CA ASN A 949 6.82 47.87 26.37
C ASN A 949 7.21 47.79 27.85
N LYS A 950 7.79 48.86 28.40
CA LYS A 950 7.93 49.02 29.84
C LYS A 950 6.53 49.26 30.42
N LYS A 951 5.87 48.20 30.93
CA LYS A 951 4.78 48.41 31.89
C LYS A 951 5.40 48.99 33.18
N LYS A 952 5.12 50.23 33.49
CA LYS A 952 5.28 50.73 34.86
C LYS A 952 4.24 50.00 35.71
N PHE A 953 4.70 49.21 36.67
CA PHE A 953 3.89 48.69 37.75
C PHE A 953 3.77 49.71 38.82
#